data_e07a106d74979eb6b54363e82b55bbd5
#
_entry.id   e07a106d74979eb6b54363e82b55bbd5
#
_cell.length_a   1.000
_cell.length_b   1.000
_cell.length_c   1.000
_cell.angle_alpha   90.00
_cell.angle_beta   90.00
_cell.angle_gamma   90.00
#
_symmetry.space_group_name_H-M   'P 1'
#
loop_
_entity.id
_entity.type
_entity.pdbx_description
1 polymer ?
#
loop_
_entity_poly.entity_id
_entity_poly.type
_entity_poly.pdbx_seq_one_letter_code
_entity_poly.pdbx_strand_id
1 'polypeptide(L)'
;MVKLRSFFIACMALSMTVAVHGKDYKYQSVDGDMMKSRIYKLDNGLTVYLTVNNEKPRIQTYIAVRTGSRNDPAETTGLAHYLEHLMFKGTKAFGTTDYAAEKPLLDAIEAKYEHYRTLTDPEQRKSCYREIDSLSQLAARFFIPNEYDKLMSSIGAQGTNAYTSNDVTCYTEDIPANEVENWLRIQADRFENMVIRGFHTELEAVYEEKNISLTDDFGKAYDALNAKLYPGHPYGTQTTIGTQEHLKNPLITNIKNYFKRYYVPNNVAICMSGDFNPDTVIAQIDRYFGSWKADPALSRPEYPALAELTSAVDTTVVGQEAESLTLGWRFKGAADMQADTLGVISLMLANGEAGLMETDLEQQMLVQRVAVMIDGHTDYTSMLMFCQPKDGQTLEELRGVVLKEMGKLRSGDFDDGLLPAVINNMKLEYYKQLRDNGARANMFVQTFIQGRPWATEVGAIDRISKITKQQIVDFARRHLGENYVCVYKKMGNDTTIKKIDKPQITAIPANRNLQSDFLKEVVESEAKPIQPRFLDFDADLTVTKTGAGVPLLYKQNTDDGLFDLCYRYEFGTEDVKGMDIAPDYLYYIGTDKKSSEQVKKDFYSLACNYSIGVGADYVEVRLSGLSENMPKAVAMLDDLLNNAKGDDESFGGFVDMLEKSRGDLKTNQDANFSYLFAYGRYGRYNSQRNTLSEQELRAGGPQLLTGMLKKLAGYEHTVMYYGPETQDRLVEVLKAGRHLAARLSPAPVGKAYEMALTQANEVMIAPYDAKNIYMVQFHNEGRRWHAEEAPVQALFNEYFGGGMNTVVFQELRESRGLAYSAFARYNAPVRKNQTESFYTYIISQNDKMMDCVNVFNNILDDMPQSQSAFDIAKQSLIKKLQSERTTRFNVLRAYVEARNLGIDYDIKERIYNALPAIKMADVISFEQQNMAKKPFRYIILGDEKELDMESLGKIGPVKRLSTEEIFGF
;
A
#
# COMPACT_ATOMS: atom_id res chain seq x y z
N MET A 1 -29.47 -82.02 -40.07
CA MET A 1 -28.58 -82.91 -39.24
C MET A 1 -27.46 -82.08 -38.75
N VAL A 2 -27.06 -82.28 -37.52
CA VAL A 2 -25.97 -81.72 -36.75
C VAL A 2 -26.26 -80.32 -36.15
N LYS A 3 -26.56 -80.42 -34.87
CA LYS A 3 -26.72 -79.33 -33.91
C LYS A 3 -25.35 -78.83 -33.48
N LEU A 4 -25.13 -77.49 -33.54
CA LEU A 4 -24.04 -76.83 -32.81
C LEU A 4 -24.59 -76.13 -31.61
N ARG A 5 -24.16 -76.51 -30.42
CA ARG A 5 -24.43 -75.84 -29.15
C ARG A 5 -23.43 -74.69 -28.98
N SER A 6 -23.92 -73.47 -28.83
CA SER A 6 -23.15 -72.32 -28.42
C SER A 6 -23.09 -72.22 -26.90
N PHE A 7 -21.89 -72.17 -26.35
CA PHE A 7 -21.59 -71.93 -24.95
C PHE A 7 -21.51 -70.40 -24.76
N PHE A 8 -22.42 -69.87 -23.95
CA PHE A 8 -22.32 -68.50 -23.47
C PHE A 8 -21.49 -68.54 -22.18
N ILE A 9 -20.29 -67.94 -22.21
CA ILE A 9 -19.51 -67.58 -21.02
C ILE A 9 -19.94 -66.18 -20.65
N ALA A 10 -20.65 -66.05 -19.52
CA ALA A 10 -20.93 -64.77 -18.88
C ALA A 10 -19.71 -64.35 -18.11
N CYS A 11 -18.94 -63.37 -18.62
CA CYS A 11 -17.95 -62.64 -17.83
C CYS A 11 -18.74 -61.63 -16.97
N MET A 12 -18.94 -61.91 -15.69
CA MET A 12 -19.27 -60.91 -14.68
C MET A 12 -18.03 -60.05 -14.46
N ALA A 13 -17.96 -58.89 -15.09
CA ALA A 13 -17.05 -57.81 -14.68
C ALA A 13 -17.55 -57.27 -13.35
N LEU A 14 -16.91 -57.68 -12.24
CA LEU A 14 -17.07 -57.03 -10.94
C LEU A 14 -16.35 -55.67 -11.03
N SER A 15 -17.10 -54.61 -11.35
CA SER A 15 -16.63 -53.25 -11.15
C SER A 15 -16.56 -53.01 -9.64
N MET A 16 -15.42 -53.23 -9.06
CA MET A 16 -15.09 -52.65 -7.75
C MET A 16 -15.02 -51.13 -7.95
N THR A 17 -16.11 -50.43 -7.71
CA THR A 17 -16.08 -49.01 -7.35
C THR A 17 -15.33 -48.94 -6.01
N VAL A 18 -14.03 -48.64 -6.05
CA VAL A 18 -13.34 -48.16 -4.90
C VAL A 18 -14.00 -46.81 -4.62
N ALA A 19 -14.92 -46.78 -3.68
CA ALA A 19 -15.36 -45.53 -3.06
C ALA A 19 -14.11 -44.98 -2.35
N VAL A 20 -13.43 -44.04 -2.99
CA VAL A 20 -12.47 -43.20 -2.33
C VAL A 20 -13.30 -42.42 -1.31
N HIS A 21 -13.32 -42.91 -0.07
CA HIS A 21 -13.82 -42.10 1.04
C HIS A 21 -12.82 -40.95 1.17
N GLY A 22 -13.16 -39.79 0.59
CA GLY A 22 -12.42 -38.57 0.80
C GLY A 22 -12.37 -38.29 2.31
N LYS A 23 -11.23 -37.87 2.83
CA LYS A 23 -11.06 -37.42 4.22
C LYS A 23 -12.15 -36.37 4.51
N ASP A 24 -12.95 -36.59 5.55
CA ASP A 24 -13.94 -35.61 6.01
C ASP A 24 -13.24 -34.53 6.83
N TYR A 25 -13.15 -33.32 6.28
CA TYR A 25 -12.50 -32.19 6.93
C TYR A 25 -13.51 -31.46 7.82
N LYS A 26 -13.40 -31.63 9.12
CA LYS A 26 -14.22 -30.88 10.09
C LYS A 26 -13.76 -29.45 10.19
N TYR A 27 -14.71 -28.52 10.21
CA TYR A 27 -14.45 -27.10 10.39
C TYR A 27 -15.33 -26.51 11.49
N GLN A 28 -14.87 -25.39 12.03
CA GLN A 28 -15.65 -24.53 12.91
C GLN A 28 -16.32 -23.44 12.04
N SER A 29 -17.58 -23.14 12.34
CA SER A 29 -18.32 -22.00 11.81
C SER A 29 -18.95 -21.25 12.97
N VAL A 30 -19.29 -19.99 12.76
CA VAL A 30 -19.89 -19.12 13.77
C VAL A 30 -21.25 -18.64 13.26
N ASP A 31 -22.29 -18.79 14.07
CA ASP A 31 -23.62 -18.29 13.73
C ASP A 31 -23.59 -16.76 13.64
N GLY A 32 -24.23 -16.21 12.60
CA GLY A 32 -24.22 -14.78 12.32
C GLY A 32 -22.97 -14.26 11.58
N ASP A 33 -22.00 -15.12 11.27
CA ASP A 33 -20.86 -14.74 10.44
C ASP A 33 -21.29 -14.42 9.00
N MET A 34 -21.24 -13.15 8.64
CA MET A 34 -21.58 -12.66 7.30
C MET A 34 -20.62 -13.17 6.23
N MET A 35 -19.38 -13.49 6.57
CA MET A 35 -18.39 -14.07 5.67
C MET A 35 -18.59 -15.57 5.46
N LYS A 36 -19.46 -16.24 6.27
CA LYS A 36 -19.68 -17.69 6.24
C LYS A 36 -18.38 -18.47 6.28
N SER A 37 -17.48 -18.05 7.16
CA SER A 37 -16.11 -18.55 7.27
C SER A 37 -16.10 -20.01 7.70
N ARG A 38 -15.14 -20.76 7.16
CA ARG A 38 -14.83 -22.13 7.59
C ARG A 38 -13.41 -22.17 8.14
N ILE A 39 -13.27 -22.58 9.40
CA ILE A 39 -11.98 -22.63 10.09
C ILE A 39 -11.61 -24.08 10.34
N TYR A 40 -10.55 -24.50 9.71
CA TYR A 40 -10.02 -25.87 9.81
C TYR A 40 -8.75 -25.89 10.66
N LYS A 41 -8.51 -27.02 11.30
CA LYS A 41 -7.23 -27.34 11.91
C LYS A 41 -6.81 -28.72 11.42
N LEU A 42 -5.72 -28.77 10.64
CA LEU A 42 -5.19 -30.02 10.11
C LEU A 42 -4.51 -30.84 11.20
N ASP A 43 -4.27 -32.13 10.91
CA ASP A 43 -3.67 -33.08 11.88
C ASP A 43 -2.27 -32.65 12.35
N ASN A 44 -1.52 -31.94 11.51
CA ASN A 44 -0.23 -31.34 11.85
C ASN A 44 -0.32 -29.99 12.56
N GLY A 45 -1.51 -29.52 12.89
CA GLY A 45 -1.74 -28.28 13.63
C GLY A 45 -1.85 -27.01 12.78
N LEU A 46 -1.70 -27.09 11.46
CA LEU A 46 -1.90 -25.97 10.55
C LEU A 46 -3.34 -25.48 10.64
N THR A 47 -3.52 -24.18 10.86
CA THR A 47 -4.85 -23.55 10.87
C THR A 47 -5.16 -23.00 9.48
N VAL A 48 -6.39 -23.20 9.00
CA VAL A 48 -6.81 -22.70 7.69
C VAL A 48 -8.14 -21.97 7.83
N TYR A 49 -8.17 -20.73 7.38
CA TYR A 49 -9.37 -19.89 7.32
C TYR A 49 -9.78 -19.70 5.86
N LEU A 50 -11.01 -20.07 5.54
CA LEU A 50 -11.55 -19.96 4.19
C LEU A 50 -12.88 -19.18 4.20
N THR A 51 -13.00 -18.20 3.30
CA THR A 51 -14.26 -17.49 3.03
C THR A 51 -14.43 -17.27 1.53
N VAL A 52 -15.64 -17.50 1.03
CA VAL A 52 -15.95 -17.41 -0.40
C VAL A 52 -16.47 -16.01 -0.74
N ASN A 53 -15.93 -15.44 -1.82
CA ASN A 53 -16.45 -14.24 -2.45
C ASN A 53 -16.19 -14.32 -3.97
N ASN A 54 -17.26 -14.52 -4.74
CA ASN A 54 -17.20 -14.81 -6.16
C ASN A 54 -17.30 -13.56 -7.05
N GLU A 55 -17.09 -12.36 -6.51
CA GLU A 55 -17.17 -11.12 -7.29
C GLU A 55 -16.13 -11.09 -8.44
N LYS A 56 -14.96 -11.61 -8.16
CA LYS A 56 -13.87 -11.73 -9.14
C LYS A 56 -13.30 -13.15 -9.09
N PRO A 57 -12.91 -13.75 -10.21
CA PRO A 57 -12.29 -15.08 -10.24
C PRO A 57 -10.82 -15.01 -9.76
N ARG A 58 -10.62 -14.43 -8.59
CA ARG A 58 -9.33 -14.28 -7.91
C ARG A 58 -9.45 -14.62 -6.44
N ILE A 59 -8.33 -14.89 -5.82
CA ILE A 59 -8.23 -15.28 -4.41
C ILE A 59 -7.11 -14.48 -3.78
N GLN A 60 -7.45 -13.72 -2.74
CA GLN A 60 -6.44 -13.14 -1.85
C GLN A 60 -6.00 -14.20 -0.85
N THR A 61 -4.70 -14.36 -0.72
CA THR A 61 -4.05 -15.34 0.15
C THR A 61 -3.13 -14.66 1.13
N TYR A 62 -3.10 -15.16 2.36
CA TYR A 62 -2.10 -14.83 3.37
C TYR A 62 -1.59 -16.11 4.01
N ILE A 63 -0.28 -16.23 4.19
CA ILE A 63 0.35 -17.22 5.05
C ILE A 63 0.98 -16.47 6.21
N ALA A 64 0.33 -16.56 7.38
CA ALA A 64 0.73 -15.82 8.58
C ALA A 64 1.47 -16.73 9.54
N VAL A 65 2.70 -16.36 9.87
CA VAL A 65 3.52 -17.03 10.89
C VAL A 65 3.41 -16.22 12.18
N ARG A 66 3.04 -16.87 13.29
CA ARG A 66 2.91 -16.23 14.61
C ARG A 66 4.29 -16.03 15.24
N THR A 67 5.11 -15.22 14.60
CA THR A 67 6.44 -14.82 15.04
C THR A 67 6.86 -13.54 14.33
N GLY A 68 7.59 -12.68 14.99
CA GLY A 68 8.10 -11.43 14.47
C GLY A 68 9.32 -10.97 15.28
N SER A 69 9.63 -9.66 15.22
CA SER A 69 10.84 -9.12 15.85
C SER A 69 10.89 -9.30 17.37
N ARG A 70 9.75 -9.43 18.05
CA ARG A 70 9.74 -9.76 19.49
C ARG A 70 10.41 -11.09 19.83
N ASN A 71 10.51 -11.98 18.87
CA ASN A 71 11.10 -13.31 19.02
C ASN A 71 12.57 -13.36 18.58
N ASP A 72 13.13 -12.24 18.12
CA ASP A 72 14.54 -12.15 17.80
C ASP A 72 15.39 -12.39 19.05
N PRO A 73 16.54 -13.04 18.94
CA PRO A 73 17.53 -13.04 20.03
C PRO A 73 17.97 -11.59 20.30
N ALA A 74 18.10 -11.24 21.57
CA ALA A 74 18.46 -9.86 21.96
C ALA A 74 19.80 -9.39 21.38
N GLU A 75 20.71 -10.33 21.11
CA GLU A 75 22.03 -10.10 20.52
C GLU A 75 22.04 -10.08 18.97
N THR A 76 20.88 -10.33 18.30
CA THR A 76 20.77 -10.37 16.84
C THR A 76 19.38 -9.89 16.40
N THR A 77 19.02 -8.69 16.74
CA THR A 77 17.72 -8.08 16.34
C THR A 77 17.66 -7.79 14.84
N GLY A 78 16.45 -7.77 14.28
CA GLY A 78 16.20 -7.64 12.83
C GLY A 78 16.22 -8.97 12.09
N LEU A 79 16.31 -10.08 12.82
CA LEU A 79 16.46 -11.41 12.24
C LEU A 79 15.18 -11.91 11.60
N ALA A 80 14.01 -11.65 12.21
CA ALA A 80 12.71 -12.00 11.64
C ALA A 80 12.48 -11.32 10.28
N HIS A 81 12.79 -10.03 10.19
CA HIS A 81 12.67 -9.25 8.97
C HIS A 81 13.66 -9.71 7.90
N TYR A 82 14.92 -9.97 8.28
CA TYR A 82 15.89 -10.47 7.33
C TYR A 82 15.54 -11.88 6.81
N LEU A 83 14.99 -12.75 7.66
CA LEU A 83 14.47 -14.06 7.22
C LEU A 83 13.32 -13.90 6.22
N GLU A 84 12.43 -12.92 6.43
CA GLU A 84 11.36 -12.61 5.47
C GLU A 84 11.92 -12.39 4.07
N HIS A 85 12.95 -11.54 3.90
CA HIS A 85 13.64 -11.31 2.63
C HIS A 85 14.24 -12.60 2.05
N LEU A 86 14.89 -13.40 2.89
CA LEU A 86 15.54 -14.64 2.46
C LEU A 86 14.54 -15.72 2.01
N MET A 87 13.29 -15.65 2.45
CA MET A 87 12.23 -16.55 1.99
C MET A 87 11.90 -16.39 0.51
N PHE A 88 12.31 -15.31 -0.14
CA PHE A 88 12.16 -15.08 -1.58
C PHE A 88 13.30 -15.63 -2.43
N LYS A 89 14.38 -16.14 -1.79
CA LYS A 89 15.60 -16.55 -2.52
C LYS A 89 15.59 -18.02 -2.98
N GLY A 90 14.52 -18.75 -2.69
CA GLY A 90 14.29 -20.10 -3.21
C GLY A 90 14.47 -21.23 -2.21
N THR A 91 14.41 -22.44 -2.73
CA THR A 91 14.37 -23.69 -1.99
C THR A 91 15.41 -24.66 -2.51
N LYS A 92 15.29 -25.94 -2.14
CA LYS A 92 16.08 -27.01 -2.78
C LYS A 92 15.64 -27.29 -4.21
N ALA A 93 14.39 -26.98 -4.57
CA ALA A 93 13.79 -27.29 -5.86
C ALA A 93 13.83 -26.11 -6.86
N PHE A 94 13.76 -24.89 -6.37
CA PHE A 94 13.82 -23.68 -7.20
C PHE A 94 14.78 -22.63 -6.62
N GLY A 95 15.18 -21.62 -7.40
CA GLY A 95 16.22 -20.65 -7.07
C GLY A 95 17.63 -21.18 -7.35
N THR A 96 17.76 -22.37 -7.93
CA THR A 96 19.05 -22.99 -8.28
C THR A 96 18.91 -23.92 -9.47
N THR A 97 20.00 -24.06 -10.25
CA THR A 97 20.08 -25.05 -11.33
C THR A 97 20.55 -26.42 -10.83
N ASP A 98 21.30 -26.47 -9.73
CA ASP A 98 21.81 -27.71 -9.12
C ASP A 98 22.12 -27.49 -7.63
N TYR A 99 21.15 -27.83 -6.77
CA TYR A 99 21.33 -27.70 -5.32
C TYR A 99 22.43 -28.59 -4.75
N ALA A 100 22.65 -29.77 -5.36
CA ALA A 100 23.68 -30.70 -4.85
C ALA A 100 25.10 -30.14 -5.05
N ALA A 101 25.34 -29.47 -6.17
CA ALA A 101 26.61 -28.79 -6.45
C ALA A 101 26.74 -27.45 -5.70
N GLU A 102 25.63 -26.74 -5.46
CA GLU A 102 25.59 -25.45 -4.74
C GLU A 102 25.82 -25.62 -3.24
N LYS A 103 25.22 -26.62 -2.61
CA LYS A 103 25.20 -26.82 -1.15
C LYS A 103 26.56 -26.74 -0.46
N PRO A 104 27.65 -27.40 -0.95
CA PRO A 104 28.96 -27.28 -0.30
C PRO A 104 29.49 -25.82 -0.26
N LEU A 105 29.17 -25.01 -1.25
CA LEU A 105 29.55 -23.59 -1.28
C LEU A 105 28.77 -22.78 -0.25
N LEU A 106 27.45 -23.04 -0.12
CA LEU A 106 26.60 -22.40 0.89
C LEU A 106 27.04 -22.77 2.31
N ASP A 107 27.40 -24.02 2.55
CA ASP A 107 27.94 -24.46 3.84
C ASP A 107 29.28 -23.78 4.16
N ALA A 108 30.15 -23.58 3.15
CA ALA A 108 31.42 -22.88 3.31
C ALA A 108 31.21 -21.38 3.60
N ILE A 109 30.25 -20.74 2.95
CA ILE A 109 29.85 -19.33 3.22
C ILE A 109 29.39 -19.20 4.66
N GLU A 110 28.49 -20.08 5.12
CA GLU A 110 28.01 -20.07 6.52
C GLU A 110 29.17 -20.20 7.51
N ALA A 111 30.09 -21.15 7.32
CA ALA A 111 31.27 -21.30 8.17
C ALA A 111 32.17 -20.08 8.20
N LYS A 112 32.28 -19.36 7.06
CA LYS A 112 33.04 -18.10 6.99
C LYS A 112 32.35 -16.96 7.72
N TYR A 113 31.02 -16.82 7.68
CA TYR A 113 30.29 -15.84 8.48
C TYR A 113 30.42 -16.13 9.99
N GLU A 114 30.37 -17.40 10.42
CA GLU A 114 30.64 -17.79 11.81
C GLU A 114 32.04 -17.38 12.25
N HIS A 115 33.05 -17.52 11.38
CA HIS A 115 34.40 -17.06 11.65
C HIS A 115 34.49 -15.54 11.67
N TYR A 116 33.89 -14.85 10.68
CA TYR A 116 33.87 -13.39 10.53
C TYR A 116 33.42 -12.67 11.80
N ARG A 117 32.36 -13.16 12.45
CA ARG A 117 31.85 -12.55 13.69
C ARG A 117 32.81 -12.63 14.87
N THR A 118 33.74 -13.59 14.88
CA THR A 118 34.74 -13.74 15.96
C THR A 118 35.93 -12.80 15.80
N LEU A 119 36.10 -12.20 14.63
CA LEU A 119 37.19 -11.31 14.29
C LEU A 119 36.92 -9.88 14.79
N THR A 120 37.88 -9.31 15.48
CA THR A 120 37.82 -7.90 15.95
C THR A 120 38.78 -6.99 15.18
N ASP A 121 39.84 -7.55 14.57
CA ASP A 121 40.78 -6.81 13.75
C ASP A 121 40.19 -6.43 12.39
N PRO A 122 40.18 -5.12 11.99
CA PRO A 122 39.56 -4.68 10.76
C PRO A 122 40.12 -5.31 9.47
N GLU A 123 41.48 -5.53 9.42
CA GLU A 123 42.10 -6.10 8.23
C GLU A 123 41.81 -7.60 8.10
N GLN A 124 41.75 -8.32 9.21
CA GLN A 124 41.32 -9.72 9.22
C GLN A 124 39.84 -9.85 8.81
N ARG A 125 38.97 -8.97 9.32
CA ARG A 125 37.56 -8.91 8.89
C ARG A 125 37.44 -8.67 7.39
N LYS A 126 38.16 -7.68 6.86
CA LYS A 126 38.18 -7.36 5.43
C LYS A 126 38.69 -8.52 4.58
N SER A 127 39.71 -9.25 5.04
CA SER A 127 40.23 -10.42 4.36
C SER A 127 39.22 -11.56 4.35
N CYS A 128 38.60 -11.86 5.50
CA CYS A 128 37.58 -12.88 5.62
C CYS A 128 36.36 -12.59 4.73
N TYR A 129 35.96 -11.32 4.65
CA TYR A 129 34.84 -10.89 3.80
C TYR A 129 35.13 -11.06 2.30
N ARG A 130 36.38 -10.80 1.86
CA ARG A 130 36.79 -11.13 0.47
C ARG A 130 36.70 -12.63 0.15
N GLU A 131 36.98 -13.50 1.12
CA GLU A 131 36.80 -14.93 0.95
C GLU A 131 35.31 -15.31 0.86
N ILE A 132 34.42 -14.64 1.67
CA ILE A 132 32.96 -14.79 1.58
C ILE A 132 32.48 -14.35 0.19
N ASP A 133 32.90 -13.18 -0.30
CA ASP A 133 32.54 -12.68 -1.61
C ASP A 133 32.97 -13.64 -2.73
N SER A 134 34.18 -14.17 -2.67
CA SER A 134 34.69 -15.16 -3.63
C SER A 134 33.89 -16.44 -3.66
N LEU A 135 33.53 -16.99 -2.48
CA LEU A 135 32.65 -18.17 -2.37
C LEU A 135 31.25 -17.87 -2.89
N SER A 136 30.72 -16.67 -2.59
CA SER A 136 29.42 -16.23 -3.06
C SER A 136 29.37 -16.12 -4.61
N GLN A 137 30.44 -15.66 -5.25
CA GLN A 137 30.58 -15.64 -6.72
C GLN A 137 30.58 -17.07 -7.31
N LEU A 138 31.16 -18.03 -6.64
CA LEU A 138 31.11 -19.44 -7.07
C LEU A 138 29.70 -20.02 -6.93
N ALA A 139 29.02 -19.76 -5.80
CA ALA A 139 27.63 -20.18 -5.58
C ALA A 139 26.66 -19.52 -6.57
N ALA A 140 26.88 -18.24 -6.91
CA ALA A 140 26.05 -17.49 -7.83
C ALA A 140 25.99 -18.09 -9.26
N ARG A 141 26.88 -19.01 -9.62
CA ARG A 141 26.81 -19.74 -10.88
C ARG A 141 25.61 -20.69 -10.96
N PHE A 142 25.14 -21.16 -9.82
CA PHE A 142 23.97 -22.04 -9.69
C PHE A 142 22.72 -21.27 -9.35
N PHE A 143 22.84 -20.12 -8.69
CA PHE A 143 21.73 -19.32 -8.21
C PHE A 143 20.93 -18.70 -9.37
N ILE A 144 19.61 -18.79 -9.28
CA ILE A 144 18.67 -18.14 -10.19
C ILE A 144 17.97 -17.04 -9.40
N PRO A 145 18.44 -15.78 -9.50
CA PRO A 145 17.83 -14.65 -8.77
C PRO A 145 16.36 -14.49 -9.14
N ASN A 146 15.53 -14.14 -8.15
CA ASN A 146 14.09 -13.87 -8.32
C ASN A 146 13.27 -14.97 -8.99
N GLU A 147 13.67 -16.22 -8.85
CA GLU A 147 12.90 -17.33 -9.44
C GLU A 147 11.54 -17.51 -8.77
N TYR A 148 11.42 -17.13 -7.48
CA TYR A 148 10.12 -17.08 -6.82
C TYR A 148 9.16 -16.09 -7.51
N ASP A 149 9.65 -14.90 -7.88
CA ASP A 149 8.83 -13.91 -8.60
C ASP A 149 8.48 -14.37 -10.02
N LYS A 150 9.39 -15.13 -10.68
CA LYS A 150 9.09 -15.80 -11.95
C LYS A 150 7.96 -16.81 -11.80
N LEU A 151 7.97 -17.61 -10.72
CA LEU A 151 6.91 -18.56 -10.39
C LEU A 151 5.58 -17.84 -10.17
N MET A 152 5.56 -16.79 -9.33
CA MET A 152 4.34 -16.00 -9.07
C MET A 152 3.82 -15.32 -10.34
N SER A 153 4.70 -14.71 -11.12
CA SER A 153 4.32 -14.11 -12.41
C SER A 153 3.76 -15.16 -13.38
N SER A 154 4.36 -16.34 -13.46
CA SER A 154 3.91 -17.41 -14.38
C SER A 154 2.49 -17.89 -14.09
N ILE A 155 2.03 -17.80 -12.84
CA ILE A 155 0.64 -18.11 -12.46
C ILE A 155 -0.29 -16.88 -12.48
N GLY A 156 0.21 -15.69 -12.85
CA GLY A 156 -0.60 -14.46 -12.92
C GLY A 156 -0.92 -13.85 -11.56
N ALA A 157 -0.08 -14.08 -10.57
CA ALA A 157 -0.19 -13.45 -9.26
C ALA A 157 0.01 -11.93 -9.34
N GLN A 158 -0.61 -11.21 -8.42
CA GLN A 158 -0.48 -9.78 -8.22
C GLN A 158 -0.24 -9.49 -6.74
N GLY A 159 0.39 -8.36 -6.44
CA GLY A 159 0.59 -7.93 -5.06
C GLY A 159 1.43 -8.91 -4.23
N THR A 160 2.32 -9.70 -4.88
CA THR A 160 3.29 -10.56 -4.20
C THR A 160 4.14 -9.71 -3.27
N ASN A 161 4.01 -9.94 -1.98
CA ASN A 161 4.69 -9.17 -0.94
C ASN A 161 4.79 -9.97 0.36
N ALA A 162 5.48 -9.39 1.34
CA ALA A 162 5.48 -9.86 2.72
C ALA A 162 5.63 -8.67 3.67
N TYR A 163 5.38 -8.88 4.93
CA TYR A 163 5.65 -7.90 5.98
C TYR A 163 5.97 -8.58 7.31
N THR A 164 6.84 -7.94 8.07
CA THR A 164 7.18 -8.35 9.43
C THR A 164 6.80 -7.23 10.41
N SER A 165 6.19 -7.61 11.52
CA SER A 165 5.97 -6.73 12.68
C SER A 165 6.55 -7.37 13.95
N ASN A 166 6.19 -6.83 15.12
CA ASN A 166 6.63 -7.44 16.38
C ASN A 166 6.13 -8.88 16.56
N ASP A 167 4.89 -9.20 16.12
CA ASP A 167 4.21 -10.46 16.43
C ASP A 167 3.98 -11.37 15.22
N VAL A 168 4.16 -10.87 14.02
CA VAL A 168 3.85 -11.61 12.78
C VAL A 168 4.90 -11.41 11.70
N THR A 169 5.14 -12.48 10.93
CA THR A 169 5.71 -12.42 9.59
C THR A 169 4.67 -13.02 8.64
N CYS A 170 4.23 -12.26 7.66
CA CYS A 170 3.11 -12.62 6.80
C CYS A 170 3.47 -12.47 5.32
N TYR A 171 3.09 -13.45 4.51
CA TYR A 171 3.32 -13.52 3.06
C TYR A 171 1.98 -13.45 2.35
N THR A 172 1.87 -12.64 1.30
CA THR A 172 0.59 -12.34 0.66
C THR A 172 0.69 -12.32 -0.86
N GLU A 173 -0.32 -12.86 -1.52
CA GLU A 173 -0.51 -12.82 -2.97
C GLU A 173 -2.01 -12.76 -3.31
N ASP A 174 -2.35 -12.06 -4.38
CA ASP A 174 -3.63 -12.17 -5.06
C ASP A 174 -3.44 -13.00 -6.34
N ILE A 175 -4.07 -14.19 -6.39
CA ILE A 175 -3.87 -15.17 -7.46
C ILE A 175 -5.16 -15.40 -8.26
N PRO A 176 -5.07 -15.76 -9.55
CA PRO A 176 -6.22 -16.28 -10.29
C PRO A 176 -6.80 -17.55 -9.63
N ALA A 177 -8.11 -17.66 -9.58
CA ALA A 177 -8.81 -18.76 -8.90
C ALA A 177 -8.48 -20.17 -9.42
N ASN A 178 -8.09 -20.28 -10.69
CA ASN A 178 -7.67 -21.55 -11.31
C ASN A 178 -6.22 -21.96 -10.98
N GLU A 179 -5.44 -21.10 -10.32
CA GLU A 179 -4.02 -21.31 -10.02
C GLU A 179 -3.75 -21.74 -8.57
N VAL A 180 -4.78 -22.02 -7.78
CA VAL A 180 -4.66 -22.44 -6.38
C VAL A 180 -3.69 -23.59 -6.21
N GLU A 181 -3.76 -24.62 -7.06
CA GLU A 181 -2.91 -25.81 -6.96
C GLU A 181 -1.44 -25.49 -7.20
N ASN A 182 -1.13 -24.69 -8.20
CA ASN A 182 0.24 -24.22 -8.45
C ASN A 182 0.75 -23.37 -7.29
N TRP A 183 -0.07 -22.46 -6.79
CA TRP A 183 0.28 -21.62 -5.63
C TRP A 183 0.58 -22.50 -4.39
N LEU A 184 -0.29 -23.45 -4.07
CA LEU A 184 -0.08 -24.36 -2.93
C LEU A 184 1.20 -25.18 -3.08
N ARG A 185 1.51 -25.66 -4.27
CA ARG A 185 2.73 -26.39 -4.57
C ARG A 185 3.98 -25.54 -4.31
N ILE A 186 3.98 -24.30 -4.78
CA ILE A 186 5.10 -23.37 -4.60
C ILE A 186 5.27 -23.00 -3.13
N GLN A 187 4.17 -22.67 -2.44
CA GLN A 187 4.24 -22.27 -1.04
C GLN A 187 4.63 -23.41 -0.12
N ALA A 188 4.15 -24.63 -0.36
CA ALA A 188 4.53 -25.79 0.45
C ALA A 188 6.04 -26.05 0.38
N ASP A 189 6.62 -26.03 -0.83
CA ASP A 189 8.08 -26.21 -0.97
C ASP A 189 8.86 -25.05 -0.32
N ARG A 190 8.36 -23.80 -0.45
CA ARG A 190 8.95 -22.62 0.16
C ARG A 190 9.00 -22.71 1.68
N PHE A 191 7.92 -23.11 2.33
CA PHE A 191 7.84 -23.21 3.79
C PHE A 191 8.52 -24.45 4.37
N GLU A 192 8.66 -25.53 3.61
CA GLU A 192 9.31 -26.74 4.07
C GLU A 192 10.82 -26.80 3.74
N ASN A 193 11.23 -26.25 2.60
CA ASN A 193 12.54 -26.50 1.99
C ASN A 193 13.37 -25.24 1.70
N MET A 194 13.07 -24.12 2.36
CA MET A 194 13.80 -22.86 2.20
C MET A 194 15.32 -23.06 2.29
N VAL A 195 16.05 -22.38 1.41
CA VAL A 195 17.51 -22.36 1.37
C VAL A 195 18.00 -20.91 1.34
N ILE A 196 18.90 -20.57 2.25
CA ILE A 196 19.51 -19.24 2.29
C ILE A 196 20.51 -19.09 1.15
N ARG A 197 20.23 -18.16 0.21
CA ARG A 197 21.03 -17.79 -0.96
C ARG A 197 21.15 -16.30 -1.10
N GLY A 198 22.12 -15.82 -1.85
CA GLY A 198 22.29 -14.39 -2.08
C GLY A 198 22.38 -13.57 -0.79
N PHE A 199 22.88 -14.19 0.28
CA PHE A 199 22.86 -13.63 1.62
C PHE A 199 23.52 -12.26 1.70
N HIS A 200 24.70 -12.11 1.10
CA HIS A 200 25.46 -10.85 1.15
C HIS A 200 24.83 -9.74 0.28
N THR A 201 24.24 -10.08 -0.88
CA THR A 201 23.54 -9.09 -1.71
C THR A 201 22.22 -8.63 -1.07
N GLU A 202 21.49 -9.53 -0.43
CA GLU A 202 20.27 -9.18 0.31
C GLU A 202 20.58 -8.35 1.56
N LEU A 203 21.69 -8.61 2.21
CA LEU A 203 22.15 -7.80 3.34
C LEU A 203 22.36 -6.33 2.95
N GLU A 204 22.83 -6.07 1.73
CA GLU A 204 22.95 -4.71 1.20
C GLU A 204 21.57 -4.02 1.08
N ALA A 205 20.53 -4.74 0.62
CA ALA A 205 19.19 -4.20 0.55
C ALA A 205 18.64 -3.83 1.95
N VAL A 206 18.84 -4.70 2.95
CA VAL A 206 18.43 -4.42 4.34
C VAL A 206 19.21 -3.26 4.95
N TYR A 207 20.48 -3.07 4.57
CA TYR A 207 21.24 -1.88 4.97
C TYR A 207 20.65 -0.59 4.40
N GLU A 208 20.19 -0.62 3.14
CA GLU A 208 19.51 0.54 2.55
C GLU A 208 18.21 0.87 3.26
N GLU A 209 17.40 -0.13 3.56
CA GLU A 209 16.20 0.06 4.36
C GLU A 209 16.51 0.66 5.74
N LYS A 210 17.56 0.17 6.40
CA LYS A 210 17.99 0.73 7.68
C LYS A 210 18.42 2.18 7.54
N ASN A 211 19.15 2.53 6.47
CA ASN A 211 19.55 3.91 6.23
C ASN A 211 18.32 4.83 6.02
N ILE A 212 17.31 4.38 5.28
CA ILE A 212 16.04 5.09 5.11
C ILE A 212 15.35 5.28 6.47
N SER A 213 15.24 4.22 7.28
CA SER A 213 14.60 4.29 8.60
C SER A 213 15.28 5.25 9.59
N LEU A 214 16.58 5.51 9.41
CA LEU A 214 17.31 6.46 10.25
C LEU A 214 16.96 7.92 9.97
N THR A 215 16.41 8.22 8.80
CA THR A 215 15.98 9.57 8.41
C THR A 215 14.47 9.76 8.51
N ASP A 216 13.72 8.72 8.86
CA ASP A 216 12.28 8.78 9.10
C ASP A 216 12.01 9.33 10.51
N ASP A 217 11.56 10.57 10.59
CA ASP A 217 11.30 11.25 11.85
C ASP A 217 10.09 10.67 12.61
N PHE A 218 9.08 10.18 11.89
CA PHE A 218 7.95 9.48 12.50
C PHE A 218 8.40 8.16 13.14
N GLY A 219 9.20 7.37 12.42
CA GLY A 219 9.78 6.13 12.94
C GLY A 219 10.64 6.36 14.18
N LYS A 220 11.46 7.42 14.20
CA LYS A 220 12.26 7.80 15.40
C LYS A 220 11.39 8.11 16.61
N ALA A 221 10.31 8.88 16.40
CA ALA A 221 9.38 9.23 17.48
C ALA A 221 8.64 8.00 18.00
N TYR A 222 8.22 7.11 17.11
CA TYR A 222 7.58 5.85 17.44
C TYR A 222 8.50 4.90 18.21
N ASP A 223 9.74 4.72 17.78
CA ASP A 223 10.73 3.90 18.50
C ASP A 223 11.04 4.46 19.88
N ALA A 224 11.21 5.79 20.01
CA ALA A 224 11.46 6.45 21.29
C ALA A 224 10.25 6.31 22.24
N LEU A 225 9.04 6.41 21.71
CA LEU A 225 7.81 6.17 22.45
C LEU A 225 7.77 4.74 23.01
N ASN A 226 7.95 3.75 22.13
CA ASN A 226 7.89 2.34 22.49
C ASN A 226 8.97 1.94 23.49
N ALA A 227 10.18 2.49 23.39
CA ALA A 227 11.24 2.27 24.36
C ALA A 227 10.84 2.71 25.80
N LYS A 228 9.96 3.71 25.92
CA LYS A 228 9.43 4.20 27.22
C LYS A 228 8.12 3.53 27.64
N LEU A 229 7.24 3.19 26.67
CA LEU A 229 6.02 2.45 26.96
C LEU A 229 6.31 1.01 27.40
N TYR A 230 7.36 0.39 26.83
CA TYR A 230 7.66 -1.03 27.01
C TYR A 230 9.11 -1.25 27.53
N PRO A 231 9.51 -0.65 28.67
CA PRO A 231 10.89 -0.72 29.14
C PRO A 231 11.27 -2.18 29.48
N GLY A 232 12.31 -2.67 28.79
CA GLY A 232 12.80 -4.05 28.97
C GLY A 232 11.96 -5.14 28.30
N HIS A 233 10.83 -4.81 27.70
CA HIS A 233 10.05 -5.71 26.86
C HIS A 233 10.51 -5.63 25.39
N PRO A 234 10.47 -6.71 24.59
CA PRO A 234 10.88 -6.69 23.19
C PRO A 234 10.21 -5.61 22.33
N TYR A 235 8.95 -5.24 22.60
CA TYR A 235 8.29 -4.14 21.88
C TYR A 235 9.01 -2.80 22.03
N GLY A 236 9.75 -2.60 23.10
CA GLY A 236 10.54 -1.38 23.31
C GLY A 236 12.03 -1.53 23.06
N THR A 237 12.54 -2.75 22.91
CA THR A 237 13.99 -3.03 22.79
C THR A 237 14.40 -3.66 21.48
N GLN A 238 13.46 -4.20 20.70
CA GLN A 238 13.72 -4.93 19.45
C GLN A 238 12.90 -4.35 18.32
N THR A 239 13.46 -3.36 17.61
CA THR A 239 12.83 -2.81 16.41
C THR A 239 12.81 -3.85 15.30
N THR A 240 11.80 -3.80 14.42
CA THR A 240 11.61 -4.81 13.36
C THR A 240 12.83 -4.93 12.44
N ILE A 241 13.44 -3.82 12.07
CA ILE A 241 14.63 -3.83 11.19
C ILE A 241 15.93 -4.09 11.96
N GLY A 242 15.90 -4.09 13.29
CA GLY A 242 17.06 -4.30 14.13
C GLY A 242 18.01 -3.11 14.24
N THR A 243 19.16 -3.34 14.90
CA THR A 243 20.20 -2.31 15.07
C THR A 243 21.23 -2.37 13.96
N GLN A 244 21.89 -1.22 13.69
CA GLN A 244 23.01 -1.18 12.76
C GLN A 244 24.16 -2.14 13.14
N GLU A 245 24.43 -2.30 14.44
CA GLU A 245 25.49 -3.17 14.94
C GLU A 245 25.18 -4.66 14.67
N HIS A 246 23.93 -5.08 14.90
CA HIS A 246 23.51 -6.45 14.64
C HIS A 246 23.54 -6.78 13.14
N LEU A 247 23.15 -5.83 12.28
CA LEU A 247 23.24 -6.01 10.83
C LEU A 247 24.69 -6.12 10.33
N LYS A 248 25.66 -5.50 11.01
CA LYS A 248 27.11 -5.66 10.70
C LYS A 248 27.68 -7.05 11.01
N ASN A 249 26.98 -7.80 11.84
CA ASN A 249 27.43 -9.13 12.30
C ASN A 249 26.35 -10.20 12.06
N PRO A 250 25.92 -10.38 10.79
CA PRO A 250 24.84 -11.28 10.46
C PRO A 250 25.19 -12.73 10.73
N LEU A 251 24.19 -13.52 11.15
CA LEU A 251 24.37 -14.93 11.56
C LEU A 251 23.39 -15.83 10.80
N ILE A 252 23.92 -16.52 9.78
CA ILE A 252 23.15 -17.52 9.00
C ILE A 252 22.60 -18.62 9.91
N THR A 253 23.42 -19.10 10.85
CA THR A 253 23.01 -20.11 11.81
C THR A 253 21.83 -19.70 12.67
N ASN A 254 21.79 -18.43 13.16
CA ASN A 254 20.66 -17.93 13.95
C ASN A 254 19.38 -17.86 13.11
N ILE A 255 19.47 -17.44 11.85
CA ILE A 255 18.33 -17.40 10.91
C ILE A 255 17.79 -18.82 10.67
N LYS A 256 18.67 -19.80 10.42
CA LYS A 256 18.27 -21.21 10.29
C LYS A 256 17.59 -21.76 11.55
N ASN A 257 18.11 -21.42 12.73
CA ASN A 257 17.52 -21.83 14.00
C ASN A 257 16.15 -21.17 14.23
N TYR A 258 16.01 -19.89 13.87
CA TYR A 258 14.75 -19.16 13.95
C TYR A 258 13.69 -19.75 13.01
N PHE A 259 14.07 -20.02 11.75
CA PHE A 259 13.20 -20.68 10.78
C PHE A 259 12.74 -22.06 11.30
N LYS A 260 13.66 -22.91 11.72
CA LYS A 260 13.37 -24.25 12.23
C LYS A 260 12.44 -24.22 13.45
N ARG A 261 12.54 -23.20 14.31
CA ARG A 261 11.74 -23.08 15.53
C ARG A 261 10.34 -22.56 15.27
N TYR A 262 10.18 -21.55 14.42
CA TYR A 262 8.93 -20.82 14.31
C TYR A 262 8.15 -21.10 13.02
N TYR A 263 8.81 -21.52 11.93
CA TYR A 263 8.16 -21.86 10.67
C TYR A 263 7.75 -23.33 10.68
N VAL A 264 6.75 -23.63 11.48
CA VAL A 264 6.19 -24.96 11.69
C VAL A 264 4.66 -24.89 11.63
N PRO A 265 3.95 -25.92 11.14
CA PRO A 265 2.52 -25.82 10.82
C PRO A 265 1.66 -25.44 12.02
N ASN A 266 2.01 -25.88 13.24
CA ASN A 266 1.29 -25.50 14.46
C ASN A 266 1.54 -24.05 14.93
N ASN A 267 2.30 -23.26 14.16
CA ASN A 267 2.54 -21.82 14.36
C ASN A 267 2.12 -20.98 13.15
N VAL A 268 1.46 -21.58 12.15
CA VAL A 268 1.14 -20.94 10.88
C VAL A 268 -0.36 -21.03 10.60
N ALA A 269 -0.88 -20.02 9.95
CA ALA A 269 -2.22 -20.02 9.37
C ALA A 269 -2.18 -19.70 7.87
N ILE A 270 -3.01 -20.38 7.10
CA ILE A 270 -3.36 -20.01 5.72
C ILE A 270 -4.74 -19.35 5.76
N CYS A 271 -4.83 -18.11 5.28
CA CYS A 271 -6.04 -17.30 5.25
C CYS A 271 -6.38 -16.96 3.79
N MET A 272 -7.58 -17.34 3.33
CA MET A 272 -7.98 -17.16 1.94
C MET A 272 -9.39 -16.59 1.83
N SER A 273 -9.54 -15.61 0.94
CA SER A 273 -10.85 -15.05 0.53
C SER A 273 -10.90 -14.91 -0.99
N GLY A 274 -11.95 -15.41 -1.61
CA GLY A 274 -12.11 -15.29 -3.06
C GLY A 274 -13.01 -16.36 -3.69
N ASP A 275 -12.83 -16.57 -4.98
CA ASP A 275 -13.65 -17.49 -5.78
C ASP A 275 -13.06 -18.90 -5.78
N PHE A 276 -13.55 -19.73 -4.87
CA PHE A 276 -13.14 -21.14 -4.77
C PHE A 276 -14.20 -22.01 -4.08
N ASN A 277 -14.07 -23.33 -4.28
CA ASN A 277 -14.84 -24.32 -3.50
C ASN A 277 -14.03 -24.70 -2.24
N PRO A 278 -14.51 -24.42 -1.02
CA PRO A 278 -13.77 -24.68 0.22
C PRO A 278 -13.42 -26.16 0.44
N ASP A 279 -14.31 -27.09 0.04
CA ASP A 279 -14.07 -28.52 0.23
C ASP A 279 -12.93 -29.04 -0.69
N THR A 280 -12.82 -28.47 -1.87
CA THR A 280 -11.72 -28.74 -2.80
C THR A 280 -10.40 -28.14 -2.28
N VAL A 281 -10.42 -26.86 -1.87
CA VAL A 281 -9.23 -26.15 -1.46
C VAL A 281 -8.64 -26.74 -0.17
N ILE A 282 -9.47 -27.10 0.82
CA ILE A 282 -8.94 -27.72 2.05
C ILE A 282 -8.27 -29.08 1.77
N ALA A 283 -8.83 -29.88 0.85
CA ALA A 283 -8.21 -31.13 0.44
C ALA A 283 -6.90 -30.93 -0.29
N GLN A 284 -6.78 -29.90 -1.12
CA GLN A 284 -5.54 -29.50 -1.76
C GLN A 284 -4.51 -29.00 -0.74
N ILE A 285 -4.91 -28.17 0.22
CA ILE A 285 -4.02 -27.70 1.29
C ILE A 285 -3.47 -28.89 2.10
N ASP A 286 -4.33 -29.84 2.51
CA ASP A 286 -3.87 -31.05 3.24
C ASP A 286 -2.93 -31.91 2.39
N ARG A 287 -3.16 -32.01 1.08
CA ARG A 287 -2.27 -32.75 0.18
C ARG A 287 -0.86 -32.16 0.12
N TYR A 288 -0.73 -30.83 0.08
CA TYR A 288 0.56 -30.16 -0.06
C TYR A 288 1.24 -29.88 1.28
N PHE A 289 0.49 -29.49 2.30
CA PHE A 289 1.02 -29.10 3.61
C PHE A 289 0.83 -30.17 4.71
N GLY A 290 0.07 -31.22 4.48
CA GLY A 290 -0.25 -32.23 5.50
C GLY A 290 0.95 -33.03 5.99
N SER A 291 2.01 -33.17 5.16
CA SER A 291 3.26 -33.83 5.53
C SER A 291 4.21 -32.93 6.33
N TRP A 292 3.98 -31.63 6.34
CA TRP A 292 4.79 -30.66 7.08
C TRP A 292 4.72 -30.93 8.58
N LYS A 293 5.87 -31.09 9.22
CA LYS A 293 5.95 -31.60 10.58
C LYS A 293 5.80 -30.48 11.61
N ALA A 294 4.85 -30.68 12.51
CA ALA A 294 4.70 -29.83 13.68
C ALA A 294 5.90 -29.95 14.65
N ASP A 295 6.20 -28.89 15.35
CA ASP A 295 7.06 -28.94 16.52
C ASP A 295 6.19 -29.05 17.79
N PRO A 296 6.11 -30.23 18.43
CA PRO A 296 5.35 -30.39 19.68
C PRO A 296 5.99 -29.65 20.86
N ALA A 297 7.26 -29.27 20.74
CA ALA A 297 8.01 -28.53 21.76
C ALA A 297 7.96 -27.01 21.53
N LEU A 298 7.19 -26.54 20.53
CA LEU A 298 7.05 -25.12 20.25
C LEU A 298 6.61 -24.37 21.52
N SER A 299 7.47 -23.50 21.99
CA SER A 299 7.20 -22.58 23.09
C SER A 299 7.40 -21.15 22.63
N ARG A 300 6.53 -20.25 23.07
CA ARG A 300 6.71 -18.82 22.89
C ARG A 300 7.35 -18.22 24.13
N PRO A 301 8.29 -17.28 23.99
CA PRO A 301 8.81 -16.55 25.13
C PRO A 301 7.66 -15.85 25.88
N GLU A 302 7.66 -15.96 27.17
CA GLU A 302 6.80 -15.16 28.08
C GLU A 302 7.67 -14.09 28.71
N TYR A 303 7.14 -12.88 28.79
CA TYR A 303 7.85 -11.75 29.37
C TYR A 303 7.20 -11.33 30.67
N PRO A 304 7.96 -10.86 31.67
CA PRO A 304 7.41 -10.32 32.91
C PRO A 304 6.44 -9.17 32.61
N ALA A 305 5.33 -9.13 33.35
CA ALA A 305 4.40 -8.00 33.23
C ALA A 305 5.11 -6.70 33.59
N LEU A 306 4.91 -5.70 32.75
CA LEU A 306 5.46 -4.36 32.99
C LEU A 306 4.71 -3.63 34.09
N ALA A 307 5.46 -2.91 34.94
CA ALA A 307 4.84 -2.02 35.91
C ALA A 307 3.95 -0.96 35.22
N GLU A 308 2.83 -0.61 35.87
CA GLU A 308 1.96 0.45 35.38
C GLU A 308 2.70 1.79 35.41
N LEU A 309 2.48 2.61 34.38
CA LEU A 309 2.90 4.01 34.39
C LEU A 309 1.98 4.76 35.36
N THR A 310 2.56 5.47 36.30
CA THR A 310 1.82 6.25 37.33
C THR A 310 1.92 7.75 37.07
N SER A 311 2.79 8.18 36.18
CA SER A 311 2.99 9.58 35.81
C SER A 311 3.49 9.66 34.37
N ALA A 312 3.40 10.83 33.75
CA ALA A 312 3.92 11.11 32.44
C ALA A 312 5.45 10.90 32.37
N VAL A 313 5.89 10.32 31.25
CA VAL A 313 7.32 10.11 30.96
C VAL A 313 7.63 10.85 29.66
N ASP A 314 8.49 11.85 29.74
CA ASP A 314 8.88 12.70 28.61
C ASP A 314 10.19 12.22 27.97
N THR A 315 10.29 12.32 26.66
CA THR A 315 11.51 12.11 25.88
C THR A 315 11.53 13.02 24.67
N THR A 316 12.70 13.20 24.06
CA THR A 316 12.88 14.09 22.91
C THR A 316 13.65 13.37 21.81
N VAL A 317 13.22 13.54 20.58
CA VAL A 317 13.95 13.15 19.37
C VAL A 317 14.16 14.37 18.47
N VAL A 318 15.18 14.30 17.60
CA VAL A 318 15.52 15.38 16.68
C VAL A 318 15.48 14.83 15.25
N GLY A 319 14.95 15.61 14.33
CA GLY A 319 14.92 15.29 12.91
C GLY A 319 14.61 16.51 12.04
N GLN A 320 14.71 16.34 10.74
CA GLN A 320 14.67 17.46 9.78
C GLN A 320 13.27 18.01 9.51
N GLU A 321 12.26 17.16 9.67
CA GLU A 321 10.87 17.54 9.38
C GLU A 321 10.31 18.49 10.46
N ALA A 322 9.13 19.04 10.20
CA ALA A 322 8.41 19.92 11.10
C ALA A 322 8.23 19.32 12.51
N GLU A 323 8.19 20.16 13.53
CA GLU A 323 7.98 19.74 14.92
C GLU A 323 6.65 19.01 15.12
N SER A 324 6.65 18.00 15.98
CA SER A 324 5.46 17.23 16.33
C SER A 324 5.52 16.69 17.76
N LEU A 325 4.36 16.31 18.29
CA LEU A 325 4.21 15.70 19.59
C LEU A 325 3.53 14.35 19.45
N THR A 326 4.08 13.30 20.09
CA THR A 326 3.43 11.99 20.14
C THR A 326 3.15 11.60 21.59
N LEU A 327 1.88 11.29 21.87
CA LEU A 327 1.44 10.79 23.17
C LEU A 327 1.07 9.31 23.05
N GLY A 328 1.38 8.50 24.08
CA GLY A 328 1.06 7.08 24.06
C GLY A 328 0.62 6.53 25.41
N TRP A 329 -0.47 5.78 25.42
CA TRP A 329 -0.97 5.03 26.57
C TRP A 329 -0.89 3.54 26.32
N ARG A 330 -0.56 2.75 27.35
CA ARG A 330 -0.42 1.30 27.26
C ARG A 330 -1.60 0.59 27.91
N PHE A 331 -2.11 -0.45 27.26
CA PHE A 331 -3.22 -1.30 27.69
C PHE A 331 -2.83 -2.77 27.63
N LYS A 332 -3.74 -3.65 28.04
CA LYS A 332 -3.61 -5.09 27.86
C LYS A 332 -3.57 -5.46 26.39
N GLY A 333 -3.04 -6.66 26.09
CA GLY A 333 -2.92 -7.16 24.72
C GLY A 333 -4.23 -7.18 23.94
N ALA A 334 -4.13 -7.18 22.61
CA ALA A 334 -5.25 -7.02 21.70
C ALA A 334 -6.36 -8.09 21.83
N ALA A 335 -6.08 -9.24 22.45
CA ALA A 335 -7.09 -10.26 22.75
C ALA A 335 -8.01 -9.89 23.92
N ASP A 336 -7.66 -8.91 24.76
CA ASP A 336 -8.50 -8.47 25.88
C ASP A 336 -9.71 -7.68 25.38
N MET A 337 -10.84 -7.82 26.05
CA MET A 337 -12.10 -7.16 25.69
C MET A 337 -12.06 -5.63 25.81
N GLN A 338 -11.05 -5.07 26.47
CA GLN A 338 -10.79 -3.62 26.49
C GLN A 338 -10.56 -3.05 25.07
N ALA A 339 -10.08 -3.87 24.14
CA ALA A 339 -9.82 -3.46 22.77
C ALA A 339 -11.09 -2.92 22.08
N ASP A 340 -12.27 -3.50 22.33
CA ASP A 340 -13.53 -3.01 21.76
C ASP A 340 -13.84 -1.58 22.23
N THR A 341 -13.71 -1.31 23.53
CA THR A 341 -13.94 0.02 24.13
C THR A 341 -12.88 1.02 23.66
N LEU A 342 -11.63 0.58 23.58
CA LEU A 342 -10.52 1.41 23.13
C LEU A 342 -10.68 1.83 21.65
N GLY A 343 -11.13 0.91 20.80
CA GLY A 343 -11.46 1.20 19.41
C GLY A 343 -12.57 2.24 19.25
N VAL A 344 -13.62 2.16 20.09
CA VAL A 344 -14.67 3.19 20.11
C VAL A 344 -14.12 4.54 20.59
N ILE A 345 -13.32 4.55 21.65
CA ILE A 345 -12.72 5.79 22.21
C ILE A 345 -11.80 6.45 21.16
N SER A 346 -11.00 5.68 20.47
CA SER A 346 -10.10 6.26 19.44
C SER A 346 -10.88 7.02 18.36
N LEU A 347 -12.01 6.47 17.91
CA LEU A 347 -12.87 7.13 16.92
C LEU A 347 -13.74 8.25 17.51
N MET A 348 -14.04 8.22 18.80
CA MET A 348 -14.66 9.36 19.48
C MET A 348 -13.68 10.54 19.62
N LEU A 349 -12.39 10.24 19.78
CA LEU A 349 -11.35 11.27 19.84
C LEU A 349 -11.03 11.83 18.46
N ALA A 350 -10.70 10.95 17.50
CA ALA A 350 -10.36 11.35 16.14
C ALA A 350 -10.84 10.30 15.12
N ASN A 351 -11.67 10.71 14.18
CA ASN A 351 -12.23 9.85 13.13
C ASN A 351 -12.12 10.46 11.73
N GLY A 352 -11.44 11.59 11.60
CA GLY A 352 -11.24 12.34 10.35
C GLY A 352 -12.39 13.27 9.98
N GLU A 353 -13.52 13.27 10.72
CA GLU A 353 -14.72 14.01 10.38
C GLU A 353 -15.31 14.80 11.55
N ALA A 354 -15.70 14.12 12.63
CA ALA A 354 -16.51 14.67 13.71
C ALA A 354 -16.10 14.18 15.11
N GLY A 355 -14.86 13.71 15.29
CA GLY A 355 -14.32 13.40 16.61
C GLY A 355 -14.05 14.67 17.42
N LEU A 356 -13.78 14.50 18.72
CA LEU A 356 -13.54 15.62 19.61
C LEU A 356 -12.32 16.45 19.18
N MET A 357 -11.26 15.80 18.69
CA MET A 357 -10.05 16.51 18.24
C MET A 357 -10.30 17.32 16.98
N GLU A 358 -11.08 16.78 16.04
CA GLU A 358 -11.44 17.51 14.82
C GLU A 358 -12.35 18.71 15.14
N THR A 359 -13.45 18.50 15.88
CA THR A 359 -14.46 19.54 16.07
C THR A 359 -14.03 20.63 17.05
N ASP A 360 -13.34 20.27 18.10
CA ASP A 360 -13.05 21.17 19.21
C ASP A 360 -11.63 21.77 19.14
N LEU A 361 -10.72 21.15 18.40
CA LEU A 361 -9.35 21.66 18.24
C LEU A 361 -9.00 22.06 16.81
N GLU A 362 -9.11 21.14 15.83
CA GLU A 362 -8.67 21.42 14.46
C GLU A 362 -9.58 22.47 13.78
N GLN A 363 -10.90 22.27 13.80
CA GLN A 363 -11.85 23.24 13.20
C GLN A 363 -11.86 24.59 13.92
N GLN A 364 -11.47 24.61 15.19
CA GLN A 364 -11.27 25.83 15.94
C GLN A 364 -9.86 26.43 15.78
N MET A 365 -9.02 25.79 14.93
CA MET A 365 -7.64 26.24 14.65
C MET A 365 -6.78 26.40 15.91
N LEU A 366 -7.03 25.59 16.93
CA LEU A 366 -6.25 25.57 18.17
C LEU A 366 -4.99 24.69 18.03
N VAL A 367 -5.00 23.78 17.06
CA VAL A 367 -3.90 22.92 16.66
C VAL A 367 -3.94 22.75 15.14
N GLN A 368 -2.84 22.30 14.51
CA GLN A 368 -2.86 22.01 13.07
C GLN A 368 -3.56 20.67 12.80
N ARG A 369 -3.20 19.62 13.56
CA ARG A 369 -3.76 18.28 13.38
C ARG A 369 -3.59 17.42 14.61
N VAL A 370 -4.55 16.52 14.86
CA VAL A 370 -4.45 15.44 15.85
C VAL A 370 -4.99 14.16 15.25
N ALA A 371 -4.19 13.11 15.19
CA ALA A 371 -4.63 11.79 14.76
C ALA A 371 -4.50 10.79 15.92
N VAL A 372 -5.43 9.85 16.02
CA VAL A 372 -5.42 8.81 17.05
C VAL A 372 -5.37 7.44 16.39
N MET A 373 -4.46 6.59 16.83
CA MET A 373 -4.26 5.25 16.33
C MET A 373 -4.20 4.23 17.47
N ILE A 374 -4.76 3.04 17.23
CA ILE A 374 -4.59 1.88 18.10
C ILE A 374 -3.56 0.95 17.49
N ASP A 375 -2.54 0.62 18.26
CA ASP A 375 -1.50 -0.32 17.88
C ASP A 375 -1.60 -1.56 18.78
N GLY A 376 -2.24 -2.60 18.25
CA GLY A 376 -2.64 -3.79 18.98
C GLY A 376 -1.67 -4.95 18.79
N HIS A 377 -0.92 -5.29 19.84
CA HIS A 377 -0.01 -6.42 19.90
C HIS A 377 -0.54 -7.54 20.81
N THR A 378 0.13 -8.70 20.78
CA THR A 378 -0.28 -9.88 21.56
C THR A 378 -0.24 -9.62 23.07
N ASP A 379 0.83 -9.02 23.59
CA ASP A 379 1.01 -8.83 25.03
C ASP A 379 0.44 -7.50 25.53
N TYR A 380 0.51 -6.46 24.72
CA TYR A 380 0.04 -5.11 25.03
C TYR A 380 -0.62 -4.46 23.81
N THR A 381 -1.43 -3.45 24.06
CA THR A 381 -1.95 -2.53 23.04
C THR A 381 -1.56 -1.12 23.46
N SER A 382 -1.24 -0.26 22.51
CA SER A 382 -1.08 1.16 22.74
C SER A 382 -2.15 1.98 22.01
N MET A 383 -2.57 3.07 22.61
CA MET A 383 -3.26 4.16 21.93
C MET A 383 -2.25 5.28 21.72
N LEU A 384 -2.03 5.65 20.49
CA LEU A 384 -1.08 6.66 20.06
C LEU A 384 -1.82 7.88 19.56
N MET A 385 -1.33 9.05 19.89
CA MET A 385 -1.89 10.31 19.46
C MET A 385 -0.78 11.17 18.86
N PHE A 386 -0.91 11.47 17.57
CA PHE A 386 0.05 12.27 16.80
C PHE A 386 -0.50 13.68 16.67
N CYS A 387 0.25 14.68 17.14
CA CYS A 387 -0.20 16.05 17.20
C CYS A 387 0.78 16.97 16.48
N GLN A 388 0.26 17.87 15.66
CA GLN A 388 1.02 18.90 14.96
C GLN A 388 0.64 20.29 15.47
N PRO A 389 1.63 21.12 15.86
CA PRO A 389 1.37 22.46 16.35
C PRO A 389 0.93 23.41 15.23
N LYS A 390 0.03 24.33 15.52
CA LYS A 390 -0.20 25.48 14.64
C LYS A 390 1.02 26.41 14.65
N ASP A 391 1.01 27.39 13.77
CA ASP A 391 2.10 28.37 13.71
C ASP A 391 2.28 29.11 15.06
N GLY A 392 3.56 29.23 15.48
CA GLY A 392 3.94 29.87 16.74
C GLY A 392 3.57 29.14 18.01
N GLN A 393 2.92 27.97 17.95
CA GLN A 393 2.56 27.16 19.12
C GLN A 393 3.73 26.28 19.57
N THR A 394 4.10 26.33 20.83
CA THR A 394 5.07 25.42 21.42
C THR A 394 4.48 24.02 21.60
N LEU A 395 5.35 23.00 21.62
CA LEU A 395 4.92 21.62 21.85
C LEU A 395 4.32 21.41 23.25
N GLU A 396 4.75 22.20 24.25
CA GLU A 396 4.20 22.21 25.59
C GLU A 396 2.77 22.78 25.62
N GLU A 397 2.51 23.87 24.88
CA GLU A 397 1.16 24.43 24.72
C GLU A 397 0.24 23.45 23.99
N LEU A 398 0.73 22.83 22.89
CA LEU A 398 0.02 21.79 22.16
C LEU A 398 -0.39 20.63 23.07
N ARG A 399 0.55 20.11 23.88
CA ARG A 399 0.29 19.08 24.88
C ARG A 399 -0.82 19.50 25.84
N GLY A 400 -0.77 20.72 26.33
CA GLY A 400 -1.76 21.26 27.27
C GLY A 400 -3.17 21.31 26.66
N VAL A 401 -3.29 21.76 25.44
CA VAL A 401 -4.57 21.84 24.67
C VAL A 401 -5.16 20.45 24.46
N VAL A 402 -4.35 19.50 23.97
CA VAL A 402 -4.79 18.11 23.69
C VAL A 402 -5.20 17.39 24.97
N LEU A 403 -4.43 17.49 26.06
CA LEU A 403 -4.77 16.85 27.34
C LEU A 403 -6.01 17.46 28.01
N LYS A 404 -6.25 18.75 27.82
CA LYS A 404 -7.49 19.41 28.26
C LYS A 404 -8.70 18.83 27.54
N GLU A 405 -8.59 18.58 26.23
CA GLU A 405 -9.65 17.96 25.42
C GLU A 405 -9.91 16.52 25.87
N MET A 406 -8.86 15.75 26.12
CA MET A 406 -8.98 14.42 26.77
C MET A 406 -9.74 14.48 28.12
N GLY A 407 -9.68 15.62 28.81
CA GLY A 407 -10.44 15.86 30.01
C GLY A 407 -11.96 15.81 29.81
N LYS A 408 -12.46 16.27 28.68
CA LYS A 408 -13.90 16.18 28.31
C LYS A 408 -14.37 14.73 28.23
N LEU A 409 -13.58 13.85 27.63
CA LEU A 409 -13.89 12.42 27.60
C LEU A 409 -14.01 11.84 29.02
N ARG A 410 -13.09 12.20 29.94
CA ARG A 410 -13.09 11.74 31.33
C ARG A 410 -14.24 12.32 32.16
N SER A 411 -14.68 13.52 31.87
CA SER A 411 -15.82 14.17 32.57
C SER A 411 -17.18 13.75 32.03
N GLY A 412 -17.23 13.24 30.77
CA GLY A 412 -18.47 12.97 30.05
C GLY A 412 -19.06 14.22 29.39
N ASP A 413 -18.26 15.29 29.25
CA ASP A 413 -18.64 16.56 28.64
C ASP A 413 -18.47 16.49 27.11
N PHE A 414 -19.28 15.67 26.47
CA PHE A 414 -19.35 15.51 25.01
C PHE A 414 -20.80 15.18 24.59
N ASP A 415 -21.09 15.46 23.33
CA ASP A 415 -22.41 15.26 22.72
C ASP A 415 -22.91 13.82 22.85
N ASP A 416 -24.16 13.63 23.29
CA ASP A 416 -24.77 12.30 23.45
C ASP A 416 -24.96 11.58 22.11
N GLY A 417 -25.00 12.31 21.00
CA GLY A 417 -25.06 11.76 19.65
C GLY A 417 -23.75 11.19 19.12
N LEU A 418 -22.60 11.55 19.69
CA LEU A 418 -21.27 11.15 19.20
C LEU A 418 -21.08 9.62 19.26
N LEU A 419 -21.34 9.01 20.39
CA LEU A 419 -21.16 7.55 20.57
C LEU A 419 -22.04 6.72 19.61
N PRO A 420 -23.36 6.98 19.48
CA PRO A 420 -24.18 6.32 18.48
C PRO A 420 -23.69 6.51 17.04
N ALA A 421 -23.23 7.71 16.69
CA ALA A 421 -22.69 8.00 15.35
C ALA A 421 -21.41 7.22 15.07
N VAL A 422 -20.48 7.17 16.02
CA VAL A 422 -19.24 6.34 15.91
C VAL A 422 -19.60 4.86 15.70
N ILE A 423 -20.52 4.30 16.50
CA ILE A 423 -20.95 2.91 16.37
C ILE A 423 -21.56 2.64 14.98
N ASN A 424 -22.37 3.55 14.45
CA ASN A 424 -22.97 3.39 13.14
C ASN A 424 -21.92 3.45 12.01
N ASN A 425 -20.92 4.32 12.12
CA ASN A 425 -19.84 4.38 11.15
C ASN A 425 -18.90 3.16 11.25
N MET A 426 -18.66 2.61 12.44
CA MET A 426 -17.94 1.33 12.59
C MET A 426 -18.67 0.18 11.87
N LYS A 427 -20.01 0.13 11.97
CA LYS A 427 -20.82 -0.84 11.22
C LYS A 427 -20.71 -0.64 9.70
N LEU A 428 -20.81 0.61 9.25
CA LEU A 428 -20.65 0.95 7.83
C LEU A 428 -19.28 0.50 7.32
N GLU A 429 -18.23 0.79 8.07
CA GLU A 429 -16.87 0.42 7.68
C GLU A 429 -16.68 -1.10 7.67
N TYR A 430 -17.23 -1.81 8.63
CA TYR A 430 -17.24 -3.27 8.62
C TYR A 430 -17.91 -3.83 7.35
N TYR A 431 -19.07 -3.30 6.94
CA TYR A 431 -19.73 -3.74 5.70
C TYR A 431 -18.90 -3.41 4.46
N LYS A 432 -18.22 -2.28 4.41
CA LYS A 432 -17.29 -1.96 3.32
C LYS A 432 -16.12 -2.95 3.23
N GLN A 433 -15.53 -3.31 4.37
CA GLN A 433 -14.46 -4.30 4.44
C GLN A 433 -14.88 -5.68 3.93
N LEU A 434 -16.14 -6.07 4.12
CA LEU A 434 -16.67 -7.33 3.59
C LEU A 434 -16.71 -7.40 2.05
N ARG A 435 -16.59 -6.27 1.36
CA ARG A 435 -16.52 -6.21 -0.11
C ARG A 435 -15.14 -6.57 -0.67
N ASP A 436 -14.08 -6.47 0.14
CA ASP A 436 -12.69 -6.63 -0.30
C ASP A 436 -12.09 -7.95 0.19
N ASN A 437 -11.51 -8.73 -0.74
CA ASN A 437 -10.90 -10.01 -0.41
C ASN A 437 -9.68 -9.86 0.51
N GLY A 438 -8.89 -8.80 0.33
CA GLY A 438 -7.73 -8.52 1.17
C GLY A 438 -8.15 -8.22 2.60
N ALA A 439 -9.14 -7.34 2.81
CA ALA A 439 -9.67 -7.01 4.13
C ALA A 439 -10.26 -8.25 4.82
N ARG A 440 -11.09 -9.04 4.10
CA ARG A 440 -11.67 -10.29 4.62
C ARG A 440 -10.61 -11.28 5.10
N ALA A 441 -9.60 -11.53 4.28
CA ALA A 441 -8.52 -12.47 4.63
C ALA A 441 -7.60 -11.92 5.74
N ASN A 442 -7.37 -10.60 5.78
CA ASN A 442 -6.58 -9.95 6.83
C ASN A 442 -7.25 -10.00 8.21
N MET A 443 -8.60 -9.97 8.29
CA MET A 443 -9.31 -10.19 9.56
C MET A 443 -8.93 -11.56 10.18
N PHE A 444 -8.75 -12.59 9.37
CA PHE A 444 -8.29 -13.90 9.86
C PHE A 444 -6.85 -13.85 10.34
N VAL A 445 -5.98 -13.13 9.61
CA VAL A 445 -4.57 -12.95 10.03
C VAL A 445 -4.53 -12.31 11.42
N GLN A 446 -5.22 -11.19 11.62
CA GLN A 446 -5.26 -10.50 12.92
C GLN A 446 -5.81 -11.40 14.03
N THR A 447 -6.92 -12.08 13.77
CA THR A 447 -7.54 -13.02 14.71
C THR A 447 -6.58 -14.14 15.11
N PHE A 448 -5.88 -14.72 14.12
CA PHE A 448 -4.91 -15.79 14.37
C PHE A 448 -3.72 -15.29 15.20
N ILE A 449 -3.11 -14.17 14.82
CA ILE A 449 -1.91 -13.63 15.50
C ILE A 449 -2.24 -13.23 16.94
N GLN A 450 -3.37 -12.55 17.17
CA GLN A 450 -3.80 -12.15 18.50
C GLN A 450 -4.27 -13.33 19.36
N GLY A 451 -4.51 -14.51 18.76
CA GLY A 451 -5.02 -15.67 19.47
C GLY A 451 -6.48 -15.55 19.90
N ARG A 452 -7.26 -14.69 19.24
CA ARG A 452 -8.69 -14.49 19.51
C ARG A 452 -9.51 -15.59 18.84
N PRO A 453 -10.56 -16.14 19.47
CA PRO A 453 -11.53 -16.99 18.77
C PRO A 453 -12.29 -16.19 17.69
N TRP A 454 -12.54 -16.78 16.53
CA TRP A 454 -13.29 -16.11 15.45
C TRP A 454 -14.68 -15.62 15.89
N ALA A 455 -15.34 -16.36 16.79
CA ALA A 455 -16.61 -15.93 17.38
C ALA A 455 -16.53 -14.57 18.11
N THR A 456 -15.37 -14.23 18.64
CA THR A 456 -15.15 -12.93 19.26
C THR A 456 -15.17 -11.81 18.20
N GLU A 457 -14.60 -12.05 17.05
CA GLU A 457 -14.59 -11.08 15.95
C GLU A 457 -15.98 -10.91 15.34
N VAL A 458 -16.66 -12.00 15.03
CA VAL A 458 -18.06 -11.99 14.51
C VAL A 458 -19.00 -11.23 15.45
N GLY A 459 -18.85 -11.39 16.78
CA GLY A 459 -19.66 -10.71 17.78
C GLY A 459 -19.22 -9.27 18.12
N ALA A 460 -18.17 -8.72 17.48
CA ALA A 460 -17.60 -7.43 17.85
C ALA A 460 -18.62 -6.28 17.71
N ILE A 461 -19.32 -6.19 16.59
CA ILE A 461 -20.32 -5.15 16.34
C ILE A 461 -21.45 -5.20 17.35
N ASP A 462 -21.91 -6.40 17.74
CA ASP A 462 -22.98 -6.56 18.73
C ASP A 462 -22.53 -6.12 20.12
N ARG A 463 -21.28 -6.38 20.50
CA ARG A 463 -20.72 -5.92 21.79
C ARG A 463 -20.53 -4.41 21.80
N ILE A 464 -19.91 -3.86 20.76
CA ILE A 464 -19.68 -2.43 20.59
C ILE A 464 -20.99 -1.65 20.64
N SER A 465 -22.06 -2.17 20.01
CA SER A 465 -23.40 -1.55 20.01
C SER A 465 -24.05 -1.43 21.40
N LYS A 466 -23.53 -2.13 22.40
CA LYS A 466 -24.03 -2.10 23.79
C LYS A 466 -23.20 -1.21 24.71
N ILE A 467 -22.13 -0.63 24.20
CA ILE A 467 -21.28 0.28 24.99
C ILE A 467 -22.07 1.54 25.30
N THR A 468 -22.05 1.94 26.55
CA THR A 468 -22.76 3.12 27.06
C THR A 468 -21.79 4.28 27.27
N LYS A 469 -22.33 5.51 27.28
CA LYS A 469 -21.56 6.73 27.63
C LYS A 469 -20.86 6.59 28.97
N GLN A 470 -21.55 6.02 29.99
CA GLN A 470 -20.96 5.82 31.31
C GLN A 470 -19.77 4.87 31.29
N GLN A 471 -19.82 3.79 30.49
CA GLN A 471 -18.68 2.87 30.35
C GLN A 471 -17.47 3.55 29.67
N ILE A 472 -17.70 4.41 28.66
CA ILE A 472 -16.64 5.22 28.04
C ILE A 472 -15.99 6.14 29.08
N VAL A 473 -16.81 6.88 29.88
CA VAL A 473 -16.32 7.81 30.91
C VAL A 473 -15.52 7.06 31.99
N ASP A 474 -16.04 5.94 32.47
CA ASP A 474 -15.39 5.13 33.49
C ASP A 474 -14.06 4.51 32.97
N PHE A 475 -14.03 4.09 31.72
CA PHE A 475 -12.81 3.60 31.06
C PHE A 475 -11.77 4.73 30.97
N ALA A 476 -12.17 5.90 30.44
CA ALA A 476 -11.30 7.04 30.28
C ALA A 476 -10.72 7.54 31.61
N ARG A 477 -11.54 7.63 32.68
CA ARG A 477 -11.08 7.98 34.03
C ARG A 477 -10.04 7.03 34.58
N ARG A 478 -10.19 5.73 34.27
CA ARG A 478 -9.35 4.68 34.85
C ARG A 478 -8.02 4.55 34.10
N HIS A 479 -8.04 4.74 32.77
CA HIS A 479 -6.95 4.35 31.91
C HIS A 479 -6.28 5.50 31.14
N LEU A 480 -6.93 6.65 30.96
CA LEU A 480 -6.44 7.78 30.19
C LEU A 480 -6.12 8.98 31.09
N GLY A 481 -5.32 8.74 32.15
CA GLY A 481 -4.83 9.76 33.07
C GLY A 481 -3.44 10.26 32.72
N GLU A 482 -2.65 10.60 33.77
CA GLU A 482 -1.27 11.04 33.63
C GLU A 482 -0.27 9.88 33.35
N ASN A 483 -0.76 8.69 33.07
CA ASN A 483 -0.01 7.45 32.83
C ASN A 483 0.33 7.27 31.34
N TYR A 484 1.01 8.25 30.76
CA TYR A 484 1.36 8.24 29.34
C TYR A 484 2.85 8.55 29.10
N VAL A 485 3.32 8.23 27.90
CA VAL A 485 4.61 8.68 27.38
C VAL A 485 4.38 9.84 26.42
N CYS A 486 5.23 10.86 26.50
CA CYS A 486 5.24 12.01 25.61
C CYS A 486 6.57 12.11 24.89
N VAL A 487 6.54 12.11 23.56
CA VAL A 487 7.72 12.32 22.71
C VAL A 487 7.62 13.68 22.06
N TYR A 488 8.60 14.54 22.34
CA TYR A 488 8.78 15.81 21.65
C TYR A 488 9.70 15.59 20.45
N LYS A 489 9.17 15.65 19.25
CA LYS A 489 9.98 15.66 18.05
C LYS A 489 10.32 17.11 17.69
N LYS A 490 11.58 17.47 17.79
CA LYS A 490 12.08 18.83 17.51
C LYS A 490 12.77 18.87 16.13
N MET A 491 12.56 19.96 15.41
CA MET A 491 13.24 20.18 14.13
C MET A 491 14.72 20.47 14.37
N GLY A 492 15.57 19.78 13.62
CA GLY A 492 17.02 19.95 13.67
C GLY A 492 17.78 18.84 12.98
N ASN A 493 19.11 18.94 12.99
CA ASN A 493 19.97 17.91 12.41
C ASN A 493 20.35 16.89 13.49
N ASP A 494 20.02 15.63 13.27
CA ASP A 494 20.40 14.51 14.13
C ASP A 494 21.85 14.09 13.86
N THR A 495 22.76 14.59 14.67
CA THR A 495 24.20 14.28 14.59
C THR A 495 24.56 12.89 15.11
N THR A 496 23.61 12.13 15.65
CA THR A 496 23.85 10.78 16.17
C THR A 496 23.79 9.71 15.07
N ILE A 497 23.19 10.02 13.94
CA ILE A 497 23.10 9.12 12.78
C ILE A 497 24.49 8.89 12.20
N LYS A 498 24.94 7.64 12.22
CA LYS A 498 26.19 7.22 11.61
C LYS A 498 25.91 6.38 10.36
N LYS A 499 26.58 6.70 9.25
CA LYS A 499 26.57 5.85 8.06
C LYS A 499 27.18 4.49 8.40
N ILE A 500 26.53 3.41 7.94
CA ILE A 500 27.08 2.06 8.07
C ILE A 500 28.23 1.92 7.08
N ASP A 501 29.43 1.60 7.58
CA ASP A 501 30.55 1.20 6.75
C ASP A 501 30.27 -0.22 6.21
N LYS A 502 30.22 -0.37 4.90
CA LYS A 502 29.93 -1.62 4.22
C LYS A 502 31.16 -2.18 3.55
N PRO A 503 31.37 -3.51 3.60
CA PRO A 503 32.34 -4.14 2.72
C PRO A 503 31.87 -4.03 1.26
N GLN A 504 32.78 -3.86 0.32
CA GLN A 504 32.47 -3.93 -1.10
C GLN A 504 32.14 -5.35 -1.51
N ILE A 505 31.07 -5.52 -2.27
CA ILE A 505 30.66 -6.80 -2.85
C ILE A 505 30.82 -6.79 -4.37
N THR A 506 31.06 -7.97 -4.94
CA THR A 506 31.11 -8.16 -6.39
C THR A 506 29.68 -8.48 -6.90
N ALA A 507 29.26 -7.80 -7.97
CA ALA A 507 27.97 -8.07 -8.60
C ALA A 507 27.84 -9.54 -9.01
N ILE A 508 26.67 -10.15 -8.72
CA ILE A 508 26.36 -11.51 -9.13
C ILE A 508 25.72 -11.54 -10.52
N PRO A 509 25.88 -12.62 -11.30
CA PRO A 509 25.24 -12.72 -12.59
C PRO A 509 23.70 -12.76 -12.44
N ALA A 510 22.99 -12.04 -13.29
CA ALA A 510 21.51 -12.02 -13.25
C ALA A 510 20.86 -13.35 -13.70
N ASN A 511 21.60 -14.21 -14.39
CA ASN A 511 21.21 -15.58 -14.79
C ASN A 511 19.78 -15.68 -15.38
N ARG A 512 19.36 -14.66 -16.18
CA ARG A 512 17.98 -14.50 -16.67
C ARG A 512 17.44 -15.67 -17.46
N ASN A 513 18.30 -16.34 -18.21
CA ASN A 513 17.94 -17.47 -19.07
C ASN A 513 17.90 -18.80 -18.32
N LEU A 514 18.36 -18.83 -17.07
CA LEU A 514 18.33 -20.02 -16.26
C LEU A 514 16.93 -20.22 -15.64
N GLN A 515 16.54 -21.48 -15.58
CA GLN A 515 15.29 -21.91 -14.97
C GLN A 515 15.52 -23.26 -14.28
N SER A 516 14.95 -23.41 -13.09
CA SER A 516 14.86 -24.72 -12.44
C SER A 516 13.87 -25.64 -13.17
N ASP A 517 13.97 -26.93 -12.95
CA ASP A 517 12.97 -27.87 -13.46
C ASP A 517 11.62 -27.64 -12.79
N PHE A 518 11.60 -27.18 -11.53
CA PHE A 518 10.39 -26.82 -10.81
C PHE A 518 9.61 -25.68 -11.50
N LEU A 519 10.30 -24.62 -11.92
CA LEU A 519 9.67 -23.51 -12.68
C LEU A 519 9.12 -24.00 -14.01
N LYS A 520 9.88 -24.82 -14.75
CA LYS A 520 9.42 -25.40 -16.03
C LYS A 520 8.13 -26.20 -15.84
N GLU A 521 8.08 -27.08 -14.82
CA GLU A 521 6.89 -27.86 -14.52
C GLU A 521 5.68 -27.00 -14.14
N VAL A 522 5.87 -25.89 -13.43
CA VAL A 522 4.78 -24.94 -13.11
C VAL A 522 4.29 -24.21 -14.35
N VAL A 523 5.20 -23.75 -15.20
CA VAL A 523 4.88 -23.07 -16.46
C VAL A 523 4.15 -24.00 -17.44
N GLU A 524 4.54 -25.27 -17.50
CA GLU A 524 3.94 -26.30 -18.36
C GLU A 524 2.64 -26.90 -17.79
N SER A 525 2.31 -26.60 -16.53
CA SER A 525 1.09 -27.13 -15.89
C SER A 525 -0.17 -26.57 -16.55
N GLU A 526 -1.13 -27.44 -16.84
CA GLU A 526 -2.42 -27.06 -17.45
C GLU A 526 -3.42 -26.68 -16.35
N ALA A 527 -3.59 -25.38 -16.09
CA ALA A 527 -4.73 -24.88 -15.35
C ALA A 527 -5.89 -24.57 -16.30
N LYS A 528 -7.13 -24.91 -15.92
CA LYS A 528 -8.29 -24.60 -16.76
C LYS A 528 -8.41 -23.09 -16.92
N PRO A 529 -8.36 -22.54 -18.14
CA PRO A 529 -8.36 -21.10 -18.34
C PRO A 529 -9.63 -20.43 -17.80
N ILE A 530 -9.46 -19.28 -17.15
CA ILE A 530 -10.57 -18.38 -16.81
C ILE A 530 -10.96 -17.65 -18.09
N GLN A 531 -12.27 -17.60 -18.38
CA GLN A 531 -12.77 -16.82 -19.51
C GLN A 531 -12.66 -15.33 -19.18
N PRO A 532 -11.98 -14.51 -20.00
CA PRO A 532 -11.92 -13.08 -19.78
C PRO A 532 -13.29 -12.44 -19.89
N ARG A 533 -13.52 -11.38 -19.13
CA ARG A 533 -14.72 -10.54 -19.25
C ARG A 533 -14.29 -9.08 -19.24
N PHE A 534 -14.45 -8.42 -20.35
CA PHE A 534 -14.24 -6.99 -20.53
C PHE A 534 -15.57 -6.25 -20.43
N LEU A 535 -15.51 -4.93 -20.24
CA LEU A 535 -16.71 -4.13 -20.17
C LEU A 535 -17.33 -3.96 -21.56
N ASP A 536 -18.64 -4.19 -21.60
CA ASP A 536 -19.52 -3.73 -22.68
C ASP A 536 -20.25 -2.48 -22.16
N PHE A 537 -19.85 -1.31 -22.63
CA PHE A 537 -20.40 -0.04 -22.15
C PHE A 537 -21.89 0.14 -22.46
N ASP A 538 -22.47 -0.60 -23.40
CA ASP A 538 -23.89 -0.57 -23.67
C ASP A 538 -24.69 -1.49 -22.73
N ALA A 539 -24.05 -2.54 -22.21
CA ALA A 539 -24.69 -3.54 -21.35
C ALA A 539 -24.39 -3.33 -19.85
N ASP A 540 -23.15 -2.88 -19.49
CA ASP A 540 -22.68 -2.82 -18.10
C ASP A 540 -23.06 -1.55 -17.34
N LEU A 541 -23.49 -0.48 -18.03
CA LEU A 541 -23.98 0.75 -17.45
C LEU A 541 -25.09 1.36 -18.30
N THR A 542 -25.85 2.27 -17.72
CA THR A 542 -26.88 3.05 -18.46
C THR A 542 -26.40 4.50 -18.63
N VAL A 543 -26.34 4.96 -19.86
CA VAL A 543 -26.05 6.36 -20.21
C VAL A 543 -27.35 7.06 -20.52
N THR A 544 -27.71 8.06 -19.71
CA THR A 544 -29.00 8.77 -19.81
C THR A 544 -28.86 10.22 -19.34
N LYS A 545 -29.95 10.87 -18.99
CA LYS A 545 -29.97 12.23 -18.43
C LYS A 545 -30.91 12.32 -17.25
N THR A 546 -30.62 13.21 -16.32
CA THR A 546 -31.52 13.63 -15.25
C THR A 546 -32.70 14.47 -15.84
N GLY A 547 -33.70 14.71 -15.02
CA GLY A 547 -34.85 15.59 -15.44
C GLY A 547 -34.43 17.00 -15.80
N ALA A 548 -33.29 17.49 -15.33
CA ALA A 548 -32.70 18.80 -15.71
C ALA A 548 -31.83 18.71 -16.96
N GLY A 549 -31.78 17.56 -17.65
CA GLY A 549 -30.98 17.38 -18.86
C GLY A 549 -29.48 17.12 -18.61
N VAL A 550 -29.06 16.97 -17.35
CA VAL A 550 -27.66 16.67 -16.97
C VAL A 550 -27.33 15.21 -17.33
N PRO A 551 -26.20 14.92 -17.99
CA PRO A 551 -25.76 13.56 -18.27
C PRO A 551 -25.69 12.71 -17.00
N LEU A 552 -26.18 11.47 -17.07
CA LEU A 552 -26.20 10.51 -15.97
C LEU A 552 -25.60 9.17 -16.43
N LEU A 553 -24.53 8.75 -15.79
CA LEU A 553 -23.98 7.42 -15.87
C LEU A 553 -24.51 6.63 -14.64
N TYR A 554 -25.30 5.61 -14.91
CA TYR A 554 -26.00 4.85 -13.88
C TYR A 554 -25.64 3.38 -13.91
N LYS A 555 -25.39 2.81 -12.74
CA LYS A 555 -25.27 1.37 -12.51
C LYS A 555 -25.95 1.00 -11.21
N GLN A 556 -26.87 0.04 -11.25
CA GLN A 556 -27.55 -0.40 -10.04
C GLN A 556 -26.66 -1.30 -9.19
N ASN A 557 -26.64 -1.06 -7.88
CA ASN A 557 -26.06 -1.94 -6.88
C ASN A 557 -27.15 -2.93 -6.41
N THR A 558 -26.91 -4.23 -6.62
CA THR A 558 -27.83 -5.31 -6.21
C THR A 558 -27.28 -6.10 -5.01
N ASP A 559 -26.10 -5.76 -4.52
CA ASP A 559 -25.34 -6.57 -3.58
C ASP A 559 -25.55 -6.12 -2.12
N ASP A 560 -25.68 -4.82 -1.91
CA ASP A 560 -25.83 -4.24 -0.57
C ASP A 560 -26.56 -2.88 -0.60
N GLY A 561 -26.75 -2.27 0.58
CA GLY A 561 -27.45 -1.00 0.78
C GLY A 561 -26.57 0.25 0.65
N LEU A 562 -25.38 0.15 0.07
CA LEU A 562 -24.45 1.28 -0.03
C LEU A 562 -24.56 1.98 -1.39
N PHE A 563 -24.35 3.30 -1.39
CA PHE A 563 -24.31 4.09 -2.62
C PHE A 563 -23.02 4.87 -2.74
N ASP A 564 -22.66 5.14 -3.99
CA ASP A 564 -21.61 6.08 -4.43
C ASP A 564 -22.23 7.00 -5.47
N LEU A 565 -22.24 8.29 -5.20
CA LEU A 565 -22.73 9.36 -6.08
C LEU A 565 -21.59 10.34 -6.33
N CYS A 566 -21.36 10.70 -7.59
CA CYS A 566 -20.33 11.66 -7.98
C CYS A 566 -20.87 12.67 -8.97
N TYR A 567 -20.57 13.95 -8.73
CA TYR A 567 -20.75 15.01 -9.70
C TYR A 567 -19.38 15.34 -10.27
N ARG A 568 -19.17 14.98 -11.54
CA ARG A 568 -17.90 15.20 -12.22
C ARG A 568 -17.99 16.37 -13.17
N TYR A 569 -17.10 17.34 -12.98
CA TYR A 569 -16.92 18.53 -13.80
C TYR A 569 -15.61 18.37 -14.59
N GLU A 570 -15.62 18.75 -15.86
CA GLU A 570 -14.46 18.64 -16.76
C GLU A 570 -13.67 19.97 -16.75
N PHE A 571 -13.24 20.41 -15.59
CA PHE A 571 -12.28 21.49 -15.36
C PHE A 571 -11.58 21.29 -14.00
N GLY A 572 -10.38 21.84 -13.84
CA GLY A 572 -9.60 21.66 -12.61
C GLY A 572 -8.67 22.83 -12.33
N THR A 573 -7.49 22.56 -11.76
CA THR A 573 -6.53 23.63 -11.40
C THR A 573 -5.91 24.32 -12.61
N GLU A 574 -5.86 23.71 -13.79
CA GLU A 574 -5.40 24.34 -15.03
C GLU A 574 -6.38 25.40 -15.55
N ASP A 575 -7.66 25.29 -15.17
CA ASP A 575 -8.75 26.16 -15.61
C ASP A 575 -9.10 27.24 -14.56
N VAL A 576 -9.06 26.85 -13.28
CA VAL A 576 -9.40 27.71 -12.14
C VAL A 576 -8.33 27.61 -11.08
N LYS A 577 -7.41 28.56 -11.05
CA LYS A 577 -6.35 28.66 -10.05
C LYS A 577 -6.94 28.74 -8.65
N GLY A 578 -6.46 27.87 -7.73
CA GLY A 578 -6.91 27.79 -6.34
C GLY A 578 -8.20 26.99 -6.14
N MET A 579 -8.71 26.30 -7.17
CA MET A 579 -9.84 25.40 -7.01
C MET A 579 -9.52 24.23 -6.05
N ASP A 580 -8.27 23.83 -5.95
CA ASP A 580 -7.76 22.84 -5.01
C ASP A 580 -7.84 23.29 -3.55
N ILE A 581 -7.74 24.60 -3.28
CA ILE A 581 -7.78 25.17 -1.91
C ILE A 581 -9.24 25.34 -1.41
N ALA A 582 -10.19 25.51 -2.32
CA ALA A 582 -11.57 25.79 -1.93
C ALA A 582 -12.23 24.66 -1.09
N PRO A 583 -12.02 23.36 -1.39
CA PRO A 583 -12.49 22.26 -0.54
C PRO A 583 -11.85 22.23 0.85
N ASP A 584 -10.57 22.59 0.97
CA ASP A 584 -9.87 22.63 2.25
C ASP A 584 -10.46 23.70 3.19
N TYR A 585 -10.81 24.85 2.64
CA TYR A 585 -11.50 25.89 3.40
C TYR A 585 -12.88 25.45 3.88
N LEU A 586 -13.59 24.61 3.12
CA LEU A 586 -14.89 24.08 3.50
C LEU A 586 -14.87 23.25 4.79
N TYR A 587 -13.72 22.69 5.16
CA TYR A 587 -13.54 21.99 6.42
C TYR A 587 -13.75 22.87 7.65
N TYR A 588 -13.44 24.16 7.56
CA TYR A 588 -13.46 25.14 8.66
C TYR A 588 -14.74 25.97 8.71
N ILE A 589 -15.60 25.90 7.71
CA ILE A 589 -16.78 26.73 7.60
C ILE A 589 -18.06 25.91 7.48
N GLY A 590 -19.17 26.55 7.84
CA GLY A 590 -20.51 25.99 7.70
C GLY A 590 -21.33 26.69 6.62
N THR A 591 -22.63 26.75 6.86
CA THR A 591 -23.59 27.48 6.04
C THR A 591 -24.12 28.70 6.79
N ASP A 592 -25.05 29.42 6.18
CA ASP A 592 -25.80 30.50 6.86
C ASP A 592 -26.65 30.00 8.05
N LYS A 593 -26.89 28.67 8.14
CA LYS A 593 -27.76 28.04 9.14
C LYS A 593 -27.04 27.16 10.14
N LYS A 594 -25.87 26.64 9.79
CA LYS A 594 -25.13 25.62 10.57
C LYS A 594 -23.66 25.96 10.66
N SER A 595 -23.06 25.75 11.84
CA SER A 595 -21.60 25.78 11.98
C SER A 595 -20.90 24.65 11.22
N SER A 596 -19.59 24.74 10.99
CA SER A 596 -18.77 23.66 10.43
C SER A 596 -18.91 22.37 11.24
N GLU A 597 -18.81 22.48 12.55
CA GLU A 597 -19.00 21.37 13.50
C GLU A 597 -20.36 20.69 13.31
N GLN A 598 -21.45 21.47 13.23
CA GLN A 598 -22.80 20.90 13.05
C GLN A 598 -22.96 20.20 11.71
N VAL A 599 -22.39 20.75 10.62
CA VAL A 599 -22.40 20.11 9.30
C VAL A 599 -21.70 18.75 9.36
N LYS A 600 -20.51 18.68 9.97
CA LYS A 600 -19.75 17.46 10.09
C LYS A 600 -20.46 16.41 10.95
N LYS A 601 -20.98 16.79 12.10
CA LYS A 601 -21.77 15.91 12.97
C LYS A 601 -23.01 15.36 12.28
N ASP A 602 -23.69 16.19 11.51
CA ASP A 602 -24.90 15.80 10.77
C ASP A 602 -24.59 14.74 9.70
N PHE A 603 -23.54 14.94 8.87
CA PHE A 603 -23.10 13.93 7.90
C PHE A 603 -22.65 12.62 8.57
N TYR A 604 -21.85 12.73 9.60
CA TYR A 604 -21.34 11.58 10.34
C TYR A 604 -22.46 10.77 11.00
N SER A 605 -23.50 11.45 11.52
CA SER A 605 -24.68 10.80 12.12
C SER A 605 -25.52 10.02 11.12
N LEU A 606 -25.48 10.41 9.84
CA LEU A 606 -26.14 9.72 8.74
C LEU A 606 -25.34 8.52 8.21
N ALA A 607 -24.14 8.28 8.71
CA ALA A 607 -23.18 7.38 8.08
C ALA A 607 -23.04 7.64 6.57
N CYS A 608 -22.93 8.92 6.22
CA CYS A 608 -22.68 9.42 4.88
C CYS A 608 -21.48 10.36 4.91
N ASN A 609 -20.61 10.24 3.91
CA ASN A 609 -19.40 11.05 3.80
C ASN A 609 -19.39 11.75 2.43
N TYR A 610 -18.94 12.99 2.41
CA TYR A 610 -18.67 13.71 1.17
C TYR A 610 -17.19 14.05 1.03
N SER A 611 -16.72 14.16 -0.19
CA SER A 611 -15.38 14.68 -0.53
C SER A 611 -15.41 15.45 -1.83
N ILE A 612 -14.51 16.42 -1.96
CA ILE A 612 -14.31 17.17 -3.20
C ILE A 612 -12.86 16.97 -3.63
N GLY A 613 -12.67 16.19 -4.68
CA GLY A 613 -11.36 15.96 -5.29
C GLY A 613 -11.15 16.89 -6.48
N VAL A 614 -9.99 17.54 -6.53
CA VAL A 614 -9.63 18.45 -7.62
C VAL A 614 -8.35 17.95 -8.29
N GLY A 615 -8.43 17.65 -9.59
CA GLY A 615 -7.28 17.34 -10.42
C GLY A 615 -6.82 18.52 -11.25
N ALA A 616 -5.92 18.27 -12.17
CA ALA A 616 -5.51 19.29 -13.13
C ALA A 616 -6.69 19.74 -14.01
N ASP A 617 -7.51 18.82 -14.47
CA ASP A 617 -8.55 19.00 -15.49
C ASP A 617 -9.92 18.44 -15.09
N TYR A 618 -10.15 18.16 -13.81
CA TYR A 618 -11.46 17.75 -13.29
C TYR A 618 -11.70 18.20 -11.85
N VAL A 619 -12.98 18.33 -11.49
CA VAL A 619 -13.46 18.40 -10.11
C VAL A 619 -14.48 17.28 -9.91
N GLU A 620 -14.34 16.49 -8.86
CA GLU A 620 -15.30 15.47 -8.47
C GLU A 620 -15.85 15.74 -7.08
N VAL A 621 -17.14 16.03 -6.99
CA VAL A 621 -17.88 16.09 -5.74
C VAL A 621 -18.52 14.75 -5.50
N ARG A 622 -18.08 14.04 -4.48
CA ARG A 622 -18.52 12.68 -4.14
C ARG A 622 -19.35 12.66 -2.87
N LEU A 623 -20.33 11.79 -2.85
CA LEU A 623 -21.15 11.49 -1.69
C LEU A 623 -21.34 9.98 -1.62
N SER A 624 -21.09 9.37 -0.48
CA SER A 624 -21.22 7.91 -0.30
C SER A 624 -21.75 7.57 1.09
N GLY A 625 -22.34 6.38 1.25
CA GLY A 625 -22.80 5.92 2.54
C GLY A 625 -24.02 5.00 2.44
N LEU A 626 -24.88 5.02 3.47
CA LEU A 626 -26.10 4.25 3.51
C LEU A 626 -27.17 4.86 2.60
N SER A 627 -27.73 4.07 1.69
CA SER A 627 -28.67 4.54 0.67
C SER A 627 -29.97 5.10 1.26
N GLU A 628 -30.43 4.56 2.38
CA GLU A 628 -31.62 5.08 3.10
C GLU A 628 -31.46 6.54 3.52
N ASN A 629 -30.24 7.01 3.75
CA ASN A 629 -29.90 8.37 4.13
C ASN A 629 -29.54 9.28 2.94
N MET A 630 -29.37 8.72 1.74
CA MET A 630 -28.96 9.45 0.54
C MET A 630 -29.81 10.71 0.26
N PRO A 631 -31.18 10.67 0.31
CA PRO A 631 -31.97 11.87 0.02
C PRO A 631 -31.64 13.05 0.92
N LYS A 632 -31.43 12.79 2.21
CA LYS A 632 -31.07 13.81 3.19
C LYS A 632 -29.63 14.29 2.98
N ALA A 633 -28.69 13.37 2.75
CA ALA A 633 -27.30 13.69 2.52
C ALA A 633 -27.09 14.53 1.23
N VAL A 634 -27.83 14.23 0.15
CA VAL A 634 -27.84 15.02 -1.09
C VAL A 634 -28.29 16.45 -0.82
N ALA A 635 -29.39 16.64 -0.09
CA ALA A 635 -29.90 17.98 0.24
C ALA A 635 -28.93 18.76 1.13
N MET A 636 -28.27 18.08 2.07
CA MET A 636 -27.26 18.71 2.94
C MET A 636 -26.01 19.12 2.17
N LEU A 637 -25.54 18.27 1.25
CA LEU A 637 -24.39 18.60 0.41
C LEU A 637 -24.70 19.77 -0.52
N ASP A 638 -25.89 19.81 -1.10
CA ASP A 638 -26.37 20.92 -1.93
C ASP A 638 -26.46 22.24 -1.13
N ASP A 639 -27.00 22.20 0.08
CA ASP A 639 -27.05 23.38 0.99
C ASP A 639 -25.63 23.86 1.32
N LEU A 640 -24.70 22.92 1.63
CA LEU A 640 -23.31 23.26 1.92
C LEU A 640 -22.63 23.92 0.71
N LEU A 641 -22.75 23.37 -0.49
CA LEU A 641 -22.11 23.92 -1.68
C LEU A 641 -22.69 25.29 -2.08
N ASN A 642 -24.01 25.48 -1.98
CA ASN A 642 -24.68 26.69 -2.39
C ASN A 642 -24.63 27.82 -1.34
N ASN A 643 -24.61 27.47 -0.06
CA ASN A 643 -24.75 28.40 1.07
C ASN A 643 -23.52 28.41 2.01
N ALA A 644 -22.39 27.83 1.58
CA ALA A 644 -21.14 27.90 2.35
C ALA A 644 -20.84 29.37 2.74
N LYS A 645 -20.58 29.60 4.02
CA LYS A 645 -20.36 30.96 4.55
C LYS A 645 -19.19 30.96 5.53
N GLY A 646 -18.16 31.65 5.14
CA GLY A 646 -17.03 31.98 6.01
C GLY A 646 -17.08 33.44 6.41
N ASP A 647 -16.33 33.78 7.41
CA ASP A 647 -16.05 35.15 7.87
C ASP A 647 -14.55 35.45 7.77
N ASP A 648 -14.18 36.71 8.01
CA ASP A 648 -12.79 37.16 7.88
C ASP A 648 -11.87 36.55 8.94
N GLU A 649 -12.38 36.19 10.14
CA GLU A 649 -11.61 35.59 11.22
C GLU A 649 -11.26 34.14 10.88
N SER A 650 -12.25 33.32 10.52
CA SER A 650 -12.04 31.92 10.13
C SER A 650 -11.19 31.82 8.84
N PHE A 651 -11.36 32.78 7.92
CA PHE A 651 -10.55 32.81 6.70
C PHE A 651 -9.08 33.18 6.99
N GLY A 652 -8.86 34.18 7.88
CA GLY A 652 -7.52 34.57 8.30
C GLY A 652 -6.78 33.40 8.94
N GLY A 653 -7.43 32.71 9.89
CA GLY A 653 -6.88 31.51 10.51
C GLY A 653 -6.61 30.38 9.53
N PHE A 654 -7.51 30.14 8.57
CA PHE A 654 -7.30 29.15 7.50
C PHE A 654 -6.06 29.48 6.66
N VAL A 655 -5.87 30.74 6.27
CA VAL A 655 -4.68 31.16 5.51
C VAL A 655 -3.41 30.94 6.32
N ASP A 656 -3.40 31.27 7.62
CA ASP A 656 -2.28 31.01 8.51
C ASP A 656 -1.95 29.51 8.59
N MET A 657 -2.96 28.63 8.73
CA MET A 657 -2.80 27.18 8.74
C MET A 657 -2.27 26.65 7.42
N LEU A 658 -2.75 27.17 6.30
CA LEU A 658 -2.27 26.81 4.96
C LEU A 658 -0.78 27.18 4.76
N GLU A 659 -0.38 28.39 5.16
CA GLU A 659 1.02 28.82 5.07
C GLU A 659 1.94 28.00 5.98
N LYS A 660 1.48 27.66 7.19
CA LYS A 660 2.19 26.74 8.08
C LYS A 660 2.38 25.37 7.41
N SER A 661 1.30 24.81 6.82
CA SER A 661 1.36 23.53 6.10
C SER A 661 2.32 23.59 4.90
N ARG A 662 2.33 24.69 4.14
CA ARG A 662 3.27 24.94 3.05
C ARG A 662 4.72 24.98 3.52
N GLY A 663 4.95 25.59 4.69
CA GLY A 663 6.27 25.59 5.35
C GLY A 663 6.71 24.19 5.72
N ASP A 664 5.82 23.41 6.31
CA ASP A 664 6.10 22.02 6.74
C ASP A 664 6.43 21.11 5.55
N LEU A 665 5.68 21.24 4.43
CA LEU A 665 5.96 20.48 3.20
C LEU A 665 7.39 20.67 2.69
N LYS A 666 7.97 21.87 2.83
CA LYS A 666 9.37 22.14 2.43
C LYS A 666 10.41 21.40 3.26
N THR A 667 10.04 20.88 4.43
CA THR A 667 10.92 20.09 5.28
C THR A 667 10.83 18.58 5.02
N ASN A 668 9.84 18.12 4.26
CA ASN A 668 9.59 16.71 3.99
C ASN A 668 10.25 16.26 2.67
N GLN A 669 10.98 15.15 2.70
CA GLN A 669 11.74 14.65 1.54
C GLN A 669 10.83 14.26 0.37
N ASP A 670 9.75 13.53 0.64
CA ASP A 670 8.83 13.05 -0.40
C ASP A 670 8.09 14.21 -1.07
N ALA A 671 7.69 15.22 -0.28
CA ALA A 671 7.10 16.44 -0.81
C ALA A 671 8.09 17.19 -1.72
N ASN A 672 9.32 17.40 -1.27
CA ASN A 672 10.38 18.02 -2.08
C ASN A 672 10.59 17.27 -3.40
N PHE A 673 10.66 15.93 -3.35
CA PHE A 673 10.81 15.14 -4.57
C PHE A 673 9.59 15.22 -5.49
N SER A 674 8.37 15.19 -4.95
CA SER A 674 7.14 15.30 -5.73
C SER A 674 7.07 16.65 -6.49
N TYR A 675 7.37 17.76 -5.81
CA TYR A 675 7.41 19.10 -6.42
C TYR A 675 8.55 19.24 -7.45
N LEU A 676 9.72 18.69 -7.15
CA LEU A 676 10.83 18.66 -8.09
C LEU A 676 10.50 17.83 -9.35
N PHE A 677 9.87 16.69 -9.19
CA PHE A 677 9.46 15.83 -10.30
C PHE A 677 8.38 16.50 -11.17
N ALA A 678 7.39 17.16 -10.54
CA ALA A 678 6.41 17.94 -11.27
C ALA A 678 7.07 19.10 -12.05
N TYR A 679 8.02 19.81 -11.42
CA TYR A 679 8.82 20.84 -12.07
C TYR A 679 9.65 20.28 -13.24
N GLY A 680 10.27 19.15 -13.06
CA GLY A 680 11.05 18.48 -14.11
C GLY A 680 10.22 18.06 -15.31
N ARG A 681 8.96 17.64 -15.09
CA ARG A 681 8.04 17.19 -16.16
C ARG A 681 7.39 18.36 -16.88
N TYR A 682 6.95 19.40 -16.20
CA TYR A 682 6.11 20.47 -16.73
C TYR A 682 6.76 21.86 -16.69
N GLY A 683 7.90 22.01 -16.01
CA GLY A 683 8.52 23.31 -15.78
C GLY A 683 7.79 24.11 -14.69
N ARG A 684 7.92 25.43 -14.76
CA ARG A 684 7.35 26.34 -13.74
C ARG A 684 5.82 26.35 -13.67
N TYR A 685 5.15 26.07 -14.78
CA TYR A 685 3.70 26.02 -14.84
C TYR A 685 3.23 24.57 -14.75
N ASN A 686 2.86 24.16 -13.56
CA ASN A 686 2.37 22.82 -13.24
C ASN A 686 1.32 22.87 -12.12
N SER A 687 0.59 21.77 -11.91
CA SER A 687 -0.53 21.71 -10.98
C SER A 687 -0.14 21.98 -9.53
N GLN A 688 1.07 21.62 -9.10
CA GLN A 688 1.51 21.83 -7.72
C GLN A 688 1.89 23.29 -7.44
N ARG A 689 2.38 24.01 -8.44
CA ARG A 689 2.79 25.40 -8.30
C ARG A 689 1.73 26.42 -8.69
N ASN A 690 0.74 26.02 -9.49
CA ASN A 690 -0.36 26.90 -9.93
C ASN A 690 -1.43 27.01 -8.84
N THR A 691 -1.02 27.44 -7.65
CA THR A 691 -1.89 27.65 -6.48
C THR A 691 -1.93 29.13 -6.08
N LEU A 692 -2.93 29.54 -5.31
CA LEU A 692 -3.05 30.92 -4.83
C LEU A 692 -1.96 31.23 -3.79
N SER A 693 -1.28 32.37 -3.94
CA SER A 693 -0.37 32.87 -2.93
C SER A 693 -1.12 33.41 -1.71
N GLU A 694 -0.43 33.56 -0.59
CA GLU A 694 -0.96 34.20 0.61
C GLU A 694 -1.56 35.60 0.28
N GLN A 695 -0.86 36.40 -0.51
CA GLN A 695 -1.31 37.72 -0.90
C GLN A 695 -2.63 37.67 -1.70
N GLU A 696 -2.74 36.74 -2.66
CA GLU A 696 -3.97 36.56 -3.46
C GLU A 696 -5.14 36.09 -2.58
N LEU A 697 -4.87 35.17 -1.63
CA LEU A 697 -5.87 34.69 -0.69
C LEU A 697 -6.39 35.82 0.19
N ARG A 698 -5.49 36.53 0.88
CA ARG A 698 -5.89 37.61 1.79
C ARG A 698 -6.59 38.77 1.06
N ALA A 699 -6.18 39.08 -0.17
CA ALA A 699 -6.86 40.09 -1.01
C ALA A 699 -8.25 39.64 -1.48
N GLY A 700 -8.44 38.32 -1.74
CA GLY A 700 -9.70 37.74 -2.21
C GLY A 700 -10.74 37.52 -1.10
N GLY A 701 -10.29 37.34 0.12
CA GLY A 701 -11.13 37.04 1.27
C GLY A 701 -11.92 35.74 1.16
N PRO A 702 -12.81 35.45 2.13
CA PRO A 702 -13.57 34.20 2.17
C PRO A 702 -14.46 33.95 0.95
N GLN A 703 -14.90 35.04 0.29
CA GLN A 703 -15.77 34.98 -0.90
C GLN A 703 -15.04 34.42 -2.11
N LEU A 704 -13.72 34.52 -2.18
CA LEU A 704 -12.93 33.94 -3.26
C LEU A 704 -13.16 32.44 -3.34
N LEU A 705 -12.93 31.71 -2.24
CA LEU A 705 -13.01 30.24 -2.19
C LEU A 705 -14.48 29.77 -2.14
N THR A 706 -15.32 30.36 -1.30
CA THR A 706 -16.75 30.00 -1.26
C THR A 706 -17.46 30.27 -2.58
N GLY A 707 -17.05 31.32 -3.30
CA GLY A 707 -17.58 31.65 -4.64
C GLY A 707 -17.20 30.60 -5.70
N MET A 708 -16.03 29.94 -5.58
CA MET A 708 -15.66 28.85 -6.48
C MET A 708 -16.59 27.64 -6.29
N LEU A 709 -16.87 27.25 -5.05
CA LEU A 709 -17.77 26.15 -4.72
C LEU A 709 -19.21 26.43 -5.17
N LYS A 710 -19.74 27.62 -4.91
CA LYS A 710 -21.10 28.00 -5.30
C LYS A 710 -21.31 27.96 -6.82
N LYS A 711 -20.30 28.30 -7.60
CA LYS A 711 -20.37 28.24 -9.07
C LYS A 711 -20.55 26.82 -9.62
N LEU A 712 -20.21 25.79 -8.86
CA LEU A 712 -20.40 24.36 -9.27
C LEU A 712 -21.87 24.07 -9.62
N ALA A 713 -22.84 24.69 -8.94
CA ALA A 713 -24.25 24.54 -9.26
C ALA A 713 -24.66 25.12 -10.62
N GLY A 714 -23.82 25.93 -11.22
CA GLY A 714 -24.04 26.60 -12.53
C GLY A 714 -23.28 25.97 -13.69
N TYR A 715 -22.38 25.04 -13.48
CA TYR A 715 -21.57 24.46 -14.54
C TYR A 715 -22.12 23.12 -15.06
N GLU A 716 -21.91 22.85 -16.35
CA GLU A 716 -22.16 21.56 -16.96
C GLU A 716 -21.29 20.49 -16.27
N HIS A 717 -21.88 19.34 -15.99
CA HIS A 717 -21.23 18.23 -15.31
C HIS A 717 -21.92 16.90 -15.66
N THR A 718 -21.28 15.80 -15.29
CA THR A 718 -21.85 14.44 -15.39
C THR A 718 -22.15 13.91 -13.99
N VAL A 719 -23.34 13.37 -13.80
CA VAL A 719 -23.68 12.61 -12.59
C VAL A 719 -23.29 11.16 -12.81
N MET A 720 -22.59 10.56 -11.86
CA MET A 720 -22.23 9.16 -11.85
C MET A 720 -22.82 8.52 -10.59
N TYR A 721 -23.56 7.43 -10.75
CA TYR A 721 -24.22 6.76 -9.61
C TYR A 721 -24.06 5.26 -9.66
N TYR A 722 -23.62 4.70 -8.56
CA TYR A 722 -23.67 3.28 -8.22
C TYR A 722 -24.37 3.12 -6.87
N GLY A 723 -25.51 2.47 -6.83
CA GLY A 723 -26.30 2.31 -5.61
C GLY A 723 -27.58 1.53 -5.83
N PRO A 724 -28.32 1.16 -4.76
CA PRO A 724 -29.49 0.30 -4.86
C PRO A 724 -30.73 0.99 -5.43
N GLU A 725 -30.79 2.34 -5.44
CA GLU A 725 -31.96 3.06 -5.95
C GLU A 725 -32.15 2.83 -7.44
N THR A 726 -33.41 2.72 -7.85
CA THR A 726 -33.76 2.70 -9.29
C THR A 726 -33.44 4.05 -9.93
N GLN A 727 -33.23 4.04 -11.24
CA GLN A 727 -32.94 5.27 -11.98
C GLN A 727 -34.00 6.35 -11.76
N ASP A 728 -35.31 6.00 -11.80
CA ASP A 728 -36.40 6.95 -11.60
C ASP A 728 -36.33 7.55 -10.18
N ARG A 729 -36.14 6.72 -9.18
CA ARG A 729 -36.03 7.17 -7.79
C ARG A 729 -34.81 8.08 -7.58
N LEU A 730 -33.66 7.75 -8.16
CA LEU A 730 -32.48 8.61 -8.13
C LEU A 730 -32.77 9.98 -8.75
N VAL A 731 -33.43 10.02 -9.92
CA VAL A 731 -33.79 11.27 -10.59
C VAL A 731 -34.73 12.12 -9.72
N GLU A 732 -35.70 11.48 -9.02
CA GLU A 732 -36.56 12.17 -8.05
C GLU A 732 -35.76 12.77 -6.88
N VAL A 733 -34.84 12.00 -6.30
CA VAL A 733 -33.96 12.45 -5.19
C VAL A 733 -33.12 13.64 -5.62
N LEU A 734 -32.48 13.54 -6.78
CA LEU A 734 -31.65 14.64 -7.32
C LEU A 734 -32.50 15.90 -7.62
N LYS A 735 -33.71 15.72 -8.15
CA LYS A 735 -34.62 16.85 -8.42
C LYS A 735 -35.09 17.54 -7.13
N ALA A 736 -35.32 16.77 -6.07
CA ALA A 736 -35.80 17.29 -4.79
C ALA A 736 -34.66 17.92 -3.94
N GLY A 737 -33.48 17.32 -3.98
CA GLY A 737 -32.39 17.66 -3.10
C GLY A 737 -31.30 18.54 -3.71
N ARG A 738 -31.37 18.85 -5.01
CA ARG A 738 -30.29 19.59 -5.70
C ARG A 738 -30.82 20.84 -6.41
N HIS A 739 -30.22 21.99 -6.11
CA HIS A 739 -30.59 23.28 -6.66
C HIS A 739 -29.56 23.75 -7.70
N LEU A 740 -29.84 23.47 -8.97
CA LEU A 740 -29.02 23.87 -10.10
C LEU A 740 -29.50 25.20 -10.69
N ALA A 741 -28.58 25.93 -11.36
CA ALA A 741 -28.96 27.06 -12.17
C ALA A 741 -29.96 26.63 -13.26
N ALA A 742 -30.89 27.52 -13.59
CA ALA A 742 -31.91 27.27 -14.61
C ALA A 742 -31.32 26.92 -16.00
N ARG A 743 -30.12 27.40 -16.27
CA ARG A 743 -29.29 27.07 -17.43
C ARG A 743 -27.87 26.87 -16.98
N LEU A 744 -27.32 25.72 -17.28
CA LEU A 744 -25.93 25.44 -17.01
C LEU A 744 -25.01 26.07 -18.04
N SER A 745 -23.88 26.55 -17.59
CA SER A 745 -22.84 27.15 -18.43
C SER A 745 -21.77 26.08 -18.71
N PRO A 746 -21.09 26.16 -19.88
CA PRO A 746 -19.91 25.33 -20.11
C PRO A 746 -18.89 25.47 -18.98
N ALA A 747 -18.11 24.42 -18.78
CA ALA A 747 -16.99 24.42 -17.83
C ALA A 747 -15.99 25.53 -18.17
N PRO A 748 -15.35 26.18 -17.18
CA PRO A 748 -14.24 27.10 -17.44
C PRO A 748 -13.14 26.44 -18.25
N VAL A 749 -12.43 27.22 -19.06
CA VAL A 749 -11.28 26.76 -19.85
C VAL A 749 -10.11 27.67 -19.56
N GLY A 750 -9.03 27.13 -19.10
CA GLY A 750 -7.79 27.83 -18.79
C GLY A 750 -6.61 27.35 -19.67
N LYS A 751 -5.43 27.43 -19.12
CA LYS A 751 -4.21 27.01 -19.79
C LYS A 751 -3.80 25.61 -19.29
N ALA A 752 -3.80 24.65 -20.21
CA ALA A 752 -3.39 23.28 -19.90
C ALA A 752 -1.92 23.19 -19.43
N TYR A 753 -1.65 22.25 -18.52
CA TYR A 753 -0.29 21.89 -18.18
C TYR A 753 0.27 20.98 -19.26
N GLU A 754 1.33 21.46 -19.94
CA GLU A 754 1.98 20.70 -21.01
C GLU A 754 3.30 20.13 -20.51
N MET A 755 3.51 18.84 -20.72
CA MET A 755 4.80 18.20 -20.40
C MET A 755 5.90 18.78 -21.30
N ALA A 756 7.01 19.19 -20.68
CA ALA A 756 8.16 19.74 -21.38
C ALA A 756 8.85 18.66 -22.23
N LEU A 757 9.21 18.99 -23.46
CA LEU A 757 9.96 18.10 -24.35
C LEU A 757 11.38 17.89 -23.81
N THR A 758 11.92 16.67 -24.00
CA THR A 758 13.31 16.33 -23.69
C THR A 758 14.11 16.29 -24.97
N GLN A 759 14.75 17.43 -25.31
CA GLN A 759 15.48 17.60 -26.58
C GLN A 759 16.97 17.26 -26.47
N ALA A 760 17.53 17.34 -25.27
CA ALA A 760 18.91 17.02 -24.97
C ALA A 760 19.01 16.52 -23.52
N ASN A 761 20.11 15.86 -23.20
CA ASN A 761 20.41 15.52 -21.81
C ASN A 761 20.56 16.78 -20.96
N GLU A 762 19.90 16.83 -19.83
CA GLU A 762 20.03 17.87 -18.80
C GLU A 762 19.89 17.27 -17.40
N VAL A 763 20.54 17.91 -16.43
CA VAL A 763 20.48 17.50 -15.03
C VAL A 763 19.79 18.60 -14.23
N MET A 764 18.78 18.27 -13.46
CA MET A 764 18.09 19.15 -12.53
C MET A 764 18.31 18.65 -11.11
N ILE A 765 18.84 19.50 -10.24
CA ILE A 765 19.12 19.15 -8.85
C ILE A 765 18.41 20.13 -7.93
N ALA A 766 17.72 19.61 -6.91
CA ALA A 766 17.26 20.35 -5.75
C ALA A 766 17.94 19.82 -4.49
N PRO A 767 18.29 20.71 -3.52
CA PRO A 767 19.00 20.31 -2.32
C PRO A 767 18.08 19.62 -1.32
N TYR A 768 18.57 18.52 -0.73
CA TYR A 768 17.97 17.90 0.44
C TYR A 768 19.06 17.11 1.20
N ASP A 769 19.19 17.32 2.51
CA ASP A 769 20.18 16.63 3.33
C ASP A 769 19.64 15.26 3.78
N ALA A 770 19.76 14.27 2.91
CA ALA A 770 19.41 12.88 3.21
C ALA A 770 20.54 11.92 2.84
N LYS A 771 20.51 10.73 3.44
CA LYS A 771 21.51 9.67 3.17
C LYS A 771 21.22 8.95 1.85
N ASN A 772 20.00 9.04 1.35
CA ASN A 772 19.56 8.47 0.09
C ASN A 772 19.09 9.56 -0.86
N ILE A 773 19.49 9.44 -2.12
CA ILE A 773 18.96 10.28 -3.20
C ILE A 773 17.70 9.68 -3.79
N TYR A 774 16.82 10.56 -4.25
CA TYR A 774 15.72 10.22 -5.15
C TYR A 774 16.06 10.73 -6.54
N MET A 775 16.03 9.85 -7.52
CA MET A 775 16.34 10.20 -8.91
C MET A 775 15.37 9.62 -9.91
N VAL A 776 15.07 10.43 -10.90
CA VAL A 776 14.29 10.04 -12.10
C VAL A 776 15.07 10.43 -13.36
N GLN A 777 15.10 9.53 -14.34
CA GLN A 777 15.42 9.86 -15.72
C GLN A 777 14.10 9.98 -16.48
N PHE A 778 13.78 11.15 -16.98
CA PHE A 778 12.50 11.44 -17.65
C PHE A 778 12.72 11.73 -19.13
N HIS A 779 11.84 11.17 -19.99
CA HIS A 779 11.83 11.42 -21.44
C HIS A 779 10.41 11.69 -21.94
N ASN A 780 10.27 12.74 -22.75
CA ASN A 780 9.08 13.08 -23.51
C ASN A 780 9.48 13.70 -24.86
N GLU A 781 9.13 13.07 -25.95
CA GLU A 781 9.40 13.59 -27.31
C GLU A 781 8.15 14.18 -27.97
N GLY A 782 7.06 14.34 -27.24
CA GLY A 782 5.82 14.93 -27.75
C GLY A 782 4.93 13.95 -28.52
N ARG A 783 5.22 12.66 -28.39
CA ARG A 783 4.46 11.61 -29.05
C ARG A 783 3.06 11.49 -28.48
N ARG A 784 2.07 11.34 -29.36
CA ARG A 784 0.69 11.10 -28.95
C ARG A 784 0.40 9.62 -28.86
N TRP A 785 -0.47 9.27 -27.93
CA TRP A 785 -0.90 7.90 -27.72
C TRP A 785 -1.81 7.40 -28.86
N HIS A 786 -1.63 6.14 -29.21
CA HIS A 786 -2.45 5.40 -30.15
C HIS A 786 -2.86 4.05 -29.55
N ALA A 787 -4.17 3.75 -29.55
CA ALA A 787 -4.70 2.51 -28.99
C ALA A 787 -4.10 1.24 -29.60
N GLU A 788 -3.58 1.32 -30.83
CA GLU A 788 -2.90 0.23 -31.52
C GLU A 788 -1.63 -0.22 -30.83
N GLU A 789 -0.95 0.68 -30.12
CA GLU A 789 0.31 0.40 -29.44
C GLU A 789 0.13 0.01 -27.96
N ALA A 790 -1.05 0.20 -27.40
CA ALA A 790 -1.34 -0.16 -26.02
C ALA A 790 -0.94 -1.61 -25.66
N PRO A 791 -1.12 -2.63 -26.54
CA PRO A 791 -0.69 -3.99 -26.24
C PRO A 791 0.82 -4.15 -26.07
N VAL A 792 1.62 -3.54 -26.95
CA VAL A 792 3.09 -3.63 -26.83
C VAL A 792 3.61 -2.79 -25.67
N GLN A 793 3.00 -1.63 -25.37
CA GLN A 793 3.31 -0.81 -24.19
C GLN A 793 3.06 -1.59 -22.90
N ALA A 794 1.91 -2.25 -22.80
CA ALA A 794 1.57 -3.05 -21.62
C ALA A 794 2.57 -4.20 -21.41
N LEU A 795 2.92 -4.91 -22.48
CA LEU A 795 3.88 -6.02 -22.41
C LEU A 795 5.32 -5.52 -22.15
N PHE A 796 5.71 -4.37 -22.71
CA PHE A 796 6.99 -3.74 -22.40
C PHE A 796 7.10 -3.41 -20.90
N ASN A 797 6.09 -2.80 -20.31
CA ASN A 797 6.07 -2.48 -18.87
C ASN A 797 6.16 -3.75 -18.02
N GLU A 798 5.45 -4.82 -18.38
CA GLU A 798 5.48 -6.10 -17.64
C GLU A 798 6.85 -6.80 -17.75
N TYR A 799 7.55 -6.66 -18.88
CA TYR A 799 8.85 -7.27 -19.10
C TYR A 799 10.00 -6.43 -18.54
N PHE A 800 9.97 -5.11 -18.77
CA PHE A 800 11.13 -4.24 -18.51
C PHE A 800 11.15 -3.63 -17.13
N GLY A 801 10.05 -3.03 -16.65
CA GLY A 801 10.14 -2.13 -15.53
C GLY A 801 9.11 -2.23 -14.40
N GLY A 802 8.08 -3.07 -14.53
CA GLY A 802 6.88 -3.00 -13.67
C GLY A 802 6.86 -3.84 -12.39
N GLY A 803 7.85 -4.68 -12.10
CA GLY A 803 7.83 -5.57 -10.93
C GLY A 803 9.17 -6.22 -10.63
N MET A 804 9.23 -7.05 -9.59
CA MET A 804 10.47 -7.69 -9.10
C MET A 804 11.10 -8.66 -10.10
N ASN A 805 10.32 -9.20 -11.04
CA ASN A 805 10.82 -10.09 -12.10
C ASN A 805 11.35 -9.33 -13.33
N THR A 806 11.29 -8.00 -13.37
CA THR A 806 11.63 -7.19 -14.53
C THR A 806 13.12 -6.97 -14.71
N VAL A 807 13.51 -6.53 -15.93
CA VAL A 807 14.90 -6.23 -16.26
C VAL A 807 15.51 -5.22 -15.32
N VAL A 808 14.79 -4.12 -15.03
CA VAL A 808 15.27 -3.03 -14.14
C VAL A 808 15.58 -3.53 -12.73
N PHE A 809 14.64 -4.23 -12.13
CA PHE A 809 14.80 -4.70 -10.76
C PHE A 809 15.96 -5.71 -10.63
N GLN A 810 16.04 -6.65 -11.57
CA GLN A 810 17.11 -7.65 -11.57
C GLN A 810 18.50 -7.04 -11.74
N GLU A 811 18.65 -6.01 -12.58
CA GLU A 811 19.97 -5.41 -12.83
C GLU A 811 20.42 -4.47 -11.71
N LEU A 812 19.53 -3.68 -11.15
CA LEU A 812 19.87 -2.66 -10.17
C LEU A 812 19.85 -3.19 -8.75
N ARG A 813 18.85 -3.95 -8.36
CA ARG A 813 18.71 -4.44 -7.00
C ARG A 813 19.35 -5.81 -6.79
N GLU A 814 18.89 -6.85 -7.51
CA GLU A 814 19.26 -8.23 -7.22
C GLU A 814 20.71 -8.56 -7.57
N SER A 815 21.17 -8.11 -8.74
CA SER A 815 22.51 -8.42 -9.24
C SER A 815 23.60 -7.59 -8.56
N ARG A 816 23.32 -6.32 -8.26
CA ARG A 816 24.32 -5.33 -7.83
C ARG A 816 24.08 -4.71 -6.47
N GLY A 817 22.87 -4.82 -5.90
CA GLY A 817 22.51 -4.16 -4.64
C GLY A 817 22.73 -2.65 -4.68
N LEU A 818 22.45 -2.00 -5.82
CA LEU A 818 22.69 -0.57 -6.01
C LEU A 818 21.57 0.31 -5.47
N ALA A 819 20.32 -0.18 -5.51
CA ALA A 819 19.15 0.60 -5.13
C ALA A 819 18.19 -0.26 -4.31
N TYR A 820 17.56 0.36 -3.33
CA TYR A 820 16.45 -0.25 -2.58
C TYR A 820 15.21 -0.37 -3.47
N SER A 821 14.83 0.72 -4.12
CA SER A 821 13.73 0.76 -5.08
C SER A 821 14.24 1.16 -6.46
N ALA A 822 13.87 0.38 -7.47
CA ALA A 822 14.20 0.66 -8.87
C ALA A 822 13.07 0.18 -9.77
N PHE A 823 12.53 1.06 -10.58
CA PHE A 823 11.56 0.70 -11.62
C PHE A 823 11.62 1.64 -12.82
N ALA A 824 10.97 1.25 -13.90
CA ALA A 824 10.79 2.09 -15.07
C ALA A 824 9.37 1.93 -15.63
N ARG A 825 8.85 2.97 -16.24
CA ARG A 825 7.50 2.94 -16.79
C ARG A 825 7.35 3.80 -18.03
N TYR A 826 6.76 3.22 -19.06
CA TYR A 826 6.22 3.94 -20.19
C TYR A 826 4.74 4.25 -19.94
N ASN A 827 4.37 5.53 -19.97
CA ASN A 827 3.05 6.00 -19.55
C ASN A 827 2.23 6.43 -20.77
N ALA A 828 1.04 5.87 -20.89
CA ALA A 828 -0.02 6.43 -21.70
C ALA A 828 -0.56 7.72 -21.04
N PRO A 829 -1.05 8.70 -21.82
CA PRO A 829 -1.72 9.88 -21.27
C PRO A 829 -3.10 9.51 -20.72
N VAL A 830 -3.66 10.40 -19.90
CA VAL A 830 -5.04 10.27 -19.40
C VAL A 830 -6.07 10.86 -20.36
N ARG A 831 -5.66 11.71 -21.30
CA ARG A 831 -6.50 12.31 -22.35
C ARG A 831 -5.83 12.22 -23.73
N LYS A 832 -6.65 12.09 -24.76
CA LYS A 832 -6.22 11.94 -26.17
C LYS A 832 -5.28 13.06 -26.66
N ASN A 833 -5.41 14.27 -26.14
CA ASN A 833 -4.62 15.44 -26.53
C ASN A 833 -3.28 15.57 -25.78
N GLN A 834 -3.03 14.76 -24.77
CA GLN A 834 -1.77 14.74 -24.01
C GLN A 834 -0.75 13.82 -24.68
N THR A 835 0.50 13.89 -24.22
CA THR A 835 1.62 13.13 -24.78
C THR A 835 1.99 11.95 -23.88
N GLU A 836 2.55 10.90 -24.50
CA GLU A 836 3.20 9.79 -23.80
C GLU A 836 4.49 10.24 -23.13
N SER A 837 4.94 9.50 -22.14
CA SER A 837 6.24 9.75 -21.49
C SER A 837 6.84 8.47 -20.92
N PHE A 838 8.14 8.46 -20.79
CA PHE A 838 8.89 7.40 -20.13
C PHE A 838 9.66 7.96 -18.95
N TYR A 839 9.73 7.22 -17.85
CA TYR A 839 10.65 7.54 -16.76
C TYR A 839 11.19 6.30 -16.06
N THR A 840 12.38 6.45 -15.50
CA THR A 840 12.97 5.52 -14.53
C THR A 840 12.90 6.15 -13.14
N TYR A 841 12.94 5.34 -12.09
CA TYR A 841 12.97 5.80 -10.72
C TYR A 841 13.93 4.97 -9.89
N ILE A 842 14.72 5.61 -9.04
CA ILE A 842 15.56 4.95 -8.04
C ILE A 842 15.57 5.69 -6.72
N ILE A 843 15.68 4.90 -5.62
CA ILE A 843 16.16 5.35 -4.32
C ILE A 843 17.46 4.61 -4.06
N SER A 844 18.55 5.35 -3.88
CA SER A 844 19.90 4.80 -3.70
C SER A 844 20.74 5.66 -2.78
N GLN A 845 21.87 5.15 -2.33
CA GLN A 845 22.87 5.97 -1.62
C GLN A 845 23.51 7.01 -2.55
N ASN A 846 23.91 8.13 -1.97
CA ASN A 846 24.52 9.24 -2.69
C ASN A 846 25.74 8.81 -3.52
N ASP A 847 26.60 7.97 -2.95
CA ASP A 847 27.82 7.44 -3.58
C ASP A 847 27.60 6.37 -4.64
N LYS A 848 26.39 5.76 -4.71
CA LYS A 848 26.03 4.75 -5.73
C LYS A 848 25.22 5.32 -6.90
N MET A 849 24.83 6.58 -6.83
CA MET A 849 23.97 7.20 -7.84
C MET A 849 24.50 7.03 -9.26
N MET A 850 25.79 7.31 -9.48
CA MET A 850 26.37 7.21 -10.81
C MET A 850 26.46 5.79 -11.33
N ASP A 851 26.64 4.80 -10.46
CA ASP A 851 26.56 3.39 -10.84
C ASP A 851 25.13 3.03 -11.30
N CYS A 852 24.10 3.52 -10.59
CA CYS A 852 22.72 3.37 -11.01
C CYS A 852 22.43 4.01 -12.38
N VAL A 853 22.91 5.26 -12.60
CA VAL A 853 22.78 5.96 -13.89
C VAL A 853 23.43 5.15 -15.02
N ASN A 854 24.64 4.66 -14.80
CA ASN A 854 25.36 3.88 -15.81
C ASN A 854 24.64 2.56 -16.14
N VAL A 855 24.14 1.86 -15.12
CA VAL A 855 23.37 0.62 -15.35
C VAL A 855 22.09 0.92 -16.10
N PHE A 856 21.31 1.95 -15.73
CA PHE A 856 20.09 2.33 -16.43
C PHE A 856 20.39 2.69 -17.89
N ASN A 857 21.39 3.52 -18.15
CA ASN A 857 21.75 3.90 -19.53
C ASN A 857 22.13 2.66 -20.35
N ASN A 858 22.91 1.74 -19.78
CA ASN A 858 23.33 0.52 -20.47
C ASN A 858 22.12 -0.37 -20.83
N ILE A 859 21.17 -0.58 -19.90
CA ILE A 859 20.00 -1.43 -20.17
C ILE A 859 18.94 -0.75 -21.04
N LEU A 860 18.96 0.59 -21.14
CA LEU A 860 18.12 1.34 -22.08
C LEU A 860 18.75 1.41 -23.48
N ASP A 861 20.09 1.42 -23.58
CA ASP A 861 20.78 1.45 -24.88
C ASP A 861 20.86 0.08 -25.55
N ASP A 862 20.92 -0.98 -24.74
CA ASP A 862 20.95 -2.39 -25.16
C ASP A 862 20.13 -3.22 -24.17
N MET A 863 18.81 -3.27 -24.40
CA MET A 863 17.87 -3.95 -23.52
C MET A 863 18.20 -5.45 -23.43
N PRO A 864 18.49 -5.97 -22.22
CA PRO A 864 18.75 -7.39 -22.03
C PRO A 864 17.60 -8.26 -22.51
N GLN A 865 17.93 -9.27 -23.31
CA GLN A 865 16.97 -10.16 -23.96
C GLN A 865 16.96 -11.51 -23.28
N SER A 866 15.77 -12.01 -22.90
CA SER A 866 15.55 -13.36 -22.42
C SER A 866 14.19 -13.85 -22.90
N GLN A 867 14.19 -14.82 -23.81
CA GLN A 867 12.95 -15.38 -24.33
C GLN A 867 12.08 -15.97 -23.22
N SER A 868 12.69 -16.68 -22.27
CA SER A 868 11.95 -17.28 -21.15
C SER A 868 11.30 -16.22 -20.25
N ALA A 869 12.00 -15.14 -19.92
CA ALA A 869 11.45 -14.04 -19.14
C ALA A 869 10.32 -13.30 -19.88
N PHE A 870 10.48 -13.12 -21.19
CA PHE A 870 9.45 -12.54 -22.06
C PHE A 870 8.19 -13.41 -22.10
N ASP A 871 8.33 -14.73 -22.25
CA ASP A 871 7.20 -15.66 -22.28
C ASP A 871 6.46 -15.67 -20.96
N ILE A 872 7.18 -15.62 -19.83
CA ILE A 872 6.58 -15.49 -18.49
C ILE A 872 5.83 -14.16 -18.36
N ALA A 873 6.43 -13.03 -18.75
CA ALA A 873 5.78 -11.71 -18.69
C ALA A 873 4.50 -11.67 -19.53
N LYS A 874 4.55 -12.26 -20.75
CA LYS A 874 3.38 -12.34 -21.63
C LYS A 874 2.27 -13.22 -21.01
N GLN A 875 2.60 -14.38 -20.47
CA GLN A 875 1.65 -15.26 -19.80
C GLN A 875 1.08 -14.62 -18.53
N SER A 876 1.92 -13.93 -17.74
CA SER A 876 1.49 -13.15 -16.58
C SER A 876 0.40 -12.16 -16.97
N LEU A 877 0.65 -11.33 -17.98
CA LEU A 877 -0.32 -10.31 -18.42
C LEU A 877 -1.61 -10.94 -18.97
N ILE A 878 -1.53 -12.04 -19.70
CA ILE A 878 -2.69 -12.78 -20.19
C ILE A 878 -3.54 -13.29 -19.01
N LYS A 879 -2.94 -13.96 -18.02
CA LYS A 879 -3.65 -14.51 -16.85
C LYS A 879 -4.24 -13.43 -15.96
N LYS A 880 -3.55 -12.30 -15.79
CA LYS A 880 -4.06 -11.12 -15.11
C LYS A 880 -5.33 -10.60 -15.79
N LEU A 881 -5.30 -10.39 -17.10
CA LEU A 881 -6.46 -9.91 -17.86
C LEU A 881 -7.63 -10.93 -17.91
N GLN A 882 -7.34 -12.23 -17.92
CA GLN A 882 -8.37 -13.28 -17.82
C GLN A 882 -9.12 -13.24 -16.49
N SER A 883 -8.43 -12.96 -15.40
CA SER A 883 -8.98 -13.02 -14.04
C SER A 883 -9.41 -11.65 -13.48
N GLU A 884 -9.03 -10.56 -14.11
CA GLU A 884 -9.47 -9.22 -13.70
C GLU A 884 -10.94 -8.98 -14.02
N ARG A 885 -11.64 -8.26 -13.12
CA ARG A 885 -13.02 -7.78 -13.32
C ARG A 885 -13.11 -6.33 -12.87
N THR A 886 -13.61 -5.48 -13.75
CA THR A 886 -14.00 -4.12 -13.39
C THR A 886 -15.42 -4.15 -12.87
N THR A 887 -15.64 -3.79 -11.59
CA THR A 887 -16.91 -3.93 -10.89
C THR A 887 -17.35 -2.62 -10.24
N ARG A 888 -18.60 -2.55 -9.81
CA ARG A 888 -19.18 -1.47 -9.00
C ARG A 888 -19.01 -0.10 -9.66
N PHE A 889 -18.66 0.94 -8.89
CA PHE A 889 -18.45 2.31 -9.37
C PHE A 889 -17.33 2.42 -10.42
N ASN A 890 -16.34 1.51 -10.41
CA ASN A 890 -15.23 1.55 -11.37
C ASN A 890 -15.67 1.26 -12.81
N VAL A 891 -16.84 0.67 -13.04
CA VAL A 891 -17.44 0.55 -14.39
C VAL A 891 -17.69 1.93 -15.00
N LEU A 892 -18.22 2.86 -14.18
CA LEU A 892 -18.52 4.24 -14.61
C LEU A 892 -17.23 5.02 -14.87
N ARG A 893 -16.19 4.80 -14.04
CA ARG A 893 -14.86 5.41 -14.24
C ARG A 893 -14.21 4.92 -15.52
N ALA A 894 -14.20 3.61 -15.76
CA ALA A 894 -13.62 3.04 -16.99
C ALA A 894 -14.28 3.60 -18.25
N TYR A 895 -15.60 3.84 -18.21
CA TYR A 895 -16.30 4.53 -19.30
C TYR A 895 -15.77 5.95 -19.51
N VAL A 896 -15.61 6.73 -18.44
CA VAL A 896 -15.09 8.11 -18.54
C VAL A 896 -13.65 8.12 -19.05
N GLU A 897 -12.80 7.22 -18.56
CA GLU A 897 -11.40 7.08 -18.99
C GLU A 897 -11.30 6.73 -20.47
N ALA A 898 -12.11 5.78 -20.93
CA ALA A 898 -12.17 5.42 -22.34
C ALA A 898 -12.57 6.64 -23.21
N ARG A 899 -13.61 7.37 -22.81
CA ARG A 899 -14.05 8.59 -23.53
C ARG A 899 -12.98 9.68 -23.53
N ASN A 900 -12.23 9.86 -22.45
CA ASN A 900 -11.12 10.80 -22.38
C ASN A 900 -10.00 10.44 -23.37
N LEU A 901 -9.73 9.15 -23.56
CA LEU A 901 -8.78 8.67 -24.58
C LEU A 901 -9.36 8.67 -26.01
N GLY A 902 -10.66 8.96 -26.16
CA GLY A 902 -11.36 9.01 -27.47
C GLY A 902 -11.67 7.63 -28.03
N ILE A 903 -11.82 6.61 -27.17
CA ILE A 903 -12.26 5.27 -27.52
C ILE A 903 -13.65 4.98 -26.90
N ASP A 904 -14.35 3.99 -27.41
CA ASP A 904 -15.70 3.61 -27.02
C ASP A 904 -15.81 2.15 -26.56
N TYR A 905 -14.69 1.54 -26.25
CA TYR A 905 -14.55 0.16 -25.77
C TYR A 905 -13.55 0.05 -24.62
N ASP A 906 -13.57 -1.08 -23.91
CA ASP A 906 -12.57 -1.39 -22.89
C ASP A 906 -11.22 -1.71 -23.56
N ILE A 907 -10.20 -0.89 -23.31
CA ILE A 907 -8.86 -1.06 -23.91
C ILE A 907 -8.22 -2.42 -23.52
N LYS A 908 -8.60 -3.00 -22.39
CA LYS A 908 -8.09 -4.29 -21.91
C LYS A 908 -8.44 -5.43 -22.88
N GLU A 909 -9.60 -5.36 -23.52
CA GLU A 909 -10.01 -6.34 -24.54
C GLU A 909 -9.03 -6.32 -25.74
N ARG A 910 -8.69 -5.13 -26.22
CA ARG A 910 -7.72 -4.96 -27.31
C ARG A 910 -6.35 -5.48 -26.91
N ILE A 911 -5.88 -5.13 -25.69
CA ILE A 911 -4.60 -5.62 -25.19
C ILE A 911 -4.60 -7.15 -25.16
N TYR A 912 -5.60 -7.76 -24.54
CA TYR A 912 -5.70 -9.22 -24.42
C TYR A 912 -5.69 -9.94 -25.76
N ASN A 913 -6.50 -9.46 -26.69
CA ASN A 913 -6.63 -10.08 -28.02
C ASN A 913 -5.35 -9.97 -28.87
N ALA A 914 -4.54 -8.95 -28.66
CA ALA A 914 -3.30 -8.74 -29.41
C ALA A 914 -2.09 -9.50 -28.81
N LEU A 915 -2.05 -9.75 -27.50
CA LEU A 915 -0.91 -10.34 -26.79
C LEU A 915 -0.38 -11.64 -27.41
N PRO A 916 -1.20 -12.62 -27.84
CA PRO A 916 -0.68 -13.86 -28.42
C PRO A 916 0.23 -13.65 -29.64
N ALA A 917 -0.02 -12.61 -30.45
CA ALA A 917 0.73 -12.31 -31.67
C ALA A 917 2.02 -11.54 -31.42
N ILE A 918 2.16 -10.84 -30.28
CA ILE A 918 3.35 -10.03 -29.98
C ILE A 918 4.56 -10.93 -29.69
N LYS A 919 5.68 -10.59 -30.33
CA LYS A 919 6.97 -11.27 -30.19
C LYS A 919 7.96 -10.41 -29.43
N MET A 920 9.04 -11.00 -28.93
CA MET A 920 10.15 -10.28 -28.31
C MET A 920 10.67 -9.15 -29.21
N ALA A 921 10.76 -9.42 -30.52
CA ALA A 921 11.20 -8.42 -31.50
C ALA A 921 10.34 -7.16 -31.56
N ASP A 922 9.03 -7.28 -31.27
CA ASP A 922 8.12 -6.13 -31.26
C ASP A 922 8.38 -5.25 -30.01
N VAL A 923 8.65 -5.89 -28.86
CA VAL A 923 9.01 -5.18 -27.60
C VAL A 923 10.37 -4.51 -27.73
N ILE A 924 11.35 -5.18 -28.35
CA ILE A 924 12.67 -4.59 -28.64
C ILE A 924 12.51 -3.39 -29.58
N SER A 925 11.73 -3.54 -30.67
CA SER A 925 11.48 -2.46 -31.61
C SER A 925 10.81 -1.26 -30.92
N PHE A 926 9.85 -1.51 -30.04
CA PHE A 926 9.17 -0.47 -29.25
C PHE A 926 10.16 0.27 -28.35
N GLU A 927 11.02 -0.45 -27.64
CA GLU A 927 12.06 0.11 -26.79
C GLU A 927 13.05 0.96 -27.60
N GLN A 928 13.58 0.43 -28.70
CA GLN A 928 14.54 1.12 -29.57
C GLN A 928 13.99 2.40 -30.19
N GLN A 929 12.70 2.44 -30.50
CA GLN A 929 12.05 3.61 -31.08
C GLN A 929 11.81 4.70 -30.03
N ASN A 930 11.52 4.33 -28.78
CA ASN A 930 10.98 5.25 -27.79
C ASN A 930 11.94 5.56 -26.63
N MET A 931 12.96 4.71 -26.36
CA MET A 931 13.83 4.85 -25.17
C MET A 931 15.33 4.75 -25.49
N ALA A 932 15.76 3.80 -26.36
CA ALA A 932 17.18 3.59 -26.65
C ALA A 932 17.84 4.84 -27.23
N LYS A 933 18.95 5.26 -26.64
CA LYS A 933 19.76 6.42 -27.09
C LYS A 933 18.99 7.74 -27.16
N LYS A 934 17.86 7.83 -26.45
CA LYS A 934 17.11 9.06 -26.31
C LYS A 934 17.77 9.97 -25.27
N PRO A 935 17.61 11.29 -25.39
CA PRO A 935 18.04 12.20 -24.32
C PRO A 935 17.13 12.06 -23.10
N PHE A 936 17.69 12.23 -21.92
CA PHE A 936 16.96 12.21 -20.64
C PHE A 936 17.15 13.49 -19.85
N ARG A 937 16.13 13.86 -19.12
CA ARG A 937 16.18 14.82 -18.03
C ARG A 937 16.40 14.05 -16.73
N TYR A 938 17.58 14.23 -16.11
CA TYR A 938 17.94 13.64 -14.83
C TYR A 938 17.47 14.57 -13.73
N ILE A 939 16.52 14.14 -12.93
CA ILE A 939 15.86 14.90 -11.86
C ILE A 939 16.30 14.29 -10.54
N ILE A 940 17.06 15.04 -9.73
CA ILE A 940 17.78 14.53 -8.55
C ILE A 940 17.46 15.38 -7.33
N LEU A 941 16.99 14.73 -6.26
CA LEU A 941 16.87 15.32 -4.94
C LEU A 941 18.01 14.78 -4.07
N GLY A 942 18.91 15.63 -3.57
CA GLY A 942 20.04 15.21 -2.75
C GLY A 942 20.98 16.34 -2.40
N ASP A 943 21.98 16.04 -1.54
CA ASP A 943 23.03 17.01 -1.17
C ASP A 943 24.19 16.99 -2.19
N GLU A 944 24.40 18.11 -2.90
CA GLU A 944 25.48 18.25 -3.87
C GLU A 944 26.88 17.92 -3.31
N LYS A 945 27.11 18.10 -2.00
CA LYS A 945 28.41 17.80 -1.36
C LYS A 945 28.73 16.30 -1.34
N GLU A 946 27.67 15.46 -1.42
CA GLU A 946 27.78 14.01 -1.40
C GLU A 946 27.63 13.39 -2.80
N LEU A 947 27.36 14.20 -3.86
CA LEU A 947 27.15 13.74 -5.23
C LEU A 947 28.41 13.91 -6.09
N ASP A 948 28.60 13.00 -7.06
CA ASP A 948 29.64 13.15 -8.09
C ASP A 948 29.20 14.17 -9.15
N MET A 949 29.35 15.44 -8.81
CA MET A 949 28.97 16.56 -9.66
C MET A 949 29.79 16.66 -10.95
N GLU A 950 31.03 16.13 -10.97
CA GLU A 950 31.86 16.09 -12.18
C GLU A 950 31.30 15.16 -13.23
N SER A 951 30.91 13.95 -12.81
CA SER A 951 30.26 12.95 -13.69
C SER A 951 28.89 13.41 -14.16
N LEU A 952 28.08 14.01 -13.29
CA LEU A 952 26.81 14.61 -13.67
C LEU A 952 26.97 15.72 -14.71
N GLY A 953 27.98 16.57 -14.56
CA GLY A 953 28.29 17.62 -15.54
C GLY A 953 28.71 17.08 -16.93
N LYS A 954 29.21 15.85 -17.02
CA LYS A 954 29.50 15.15 -18.31
C LYS A 954 28.25 14.63 -18.99
N ILE A 955 27.17 14.35 -18.26
CA ILE A 955 25.88 13.94 -18.81
C ILE A 955 25.22 15.09 -19.58
N GLY A 956 25.22 16.28 -18.99
CA GLY A 956 24.58 17.46 -19.59
C GLY A 956 24.68 18.70 -18.68
N PRO A 957 24.13 19.84 -19.13
CA PRO A 957 24.08 21.04 -18.30
C PRO A 957 23.37 20.78 -16.96
N VAL A 958 23.99 21.20 -15.85
CA VAL A 958 23.44 21.07 -14.51
C VAL A 958 22.66 22.33 -14.13
N LYS A 959 21.37 22.19 -13.95
CA LYS A 959 20.47 23.23 -13.46
C LYS A 959 20.20 23.01 -11.97
N ARG A 960 20.62 23.95 -11.15
CA ARG A 960 20.32 23.95 -9.72
C ARG A 960 19.01 24.69 -9.48
N LEU A 961 18.14 24.06 -8.70
CA LEU A 961 16.84 24.61 -8.32
C LEU A 961 16.82 24.79 -6.81
N SER A 962 16.34 25.94 -6.34
CA SER A 962 16.10 26.11 -4.90
C SER A 962 14.76 25.48 -4.50
N THR A 963 14.59 25.27 -3.20
CA THR A 963 13.32 24.80 -2.62
C THR A 963 12.18 25.74 -3.01
N GLU A 964 12.39 27.05 -2.97
CA GLU A 964 11.40 28.07 -3.37
C GLU A 964 11.09 27.99 -4.87
N GLU A 965 12.07 27.66 -5.72
CA GLU A 965 11.83 27.50 -7.16
C GLU A 965 10.96 26.29 -7.46
N ILE A 966 11.15 25.17 -6.76
CA ILE A 966 10.35 23.96 -7.01
C ILE A 966 8.95 24.05 -6.42
N PHE A 967 8.77 24.67 -5.24
CA PHE A 967 7.46 24.83 -4.61
C PHE A 967 6.68 26.01 -5.20
N GLY A 968 7.28 27.15 -5.37
CA GLY A 968 6.65 28.34 -5.96
C GLY A 968 5.82 29.18 -4.99
N PHE A 969 5.84 28.85 -3.68
CA PHE A 969 5.27 29.61 -2.58
C PHE A 969 6.23 29.70 -1.40
#